data_b9b7b3e031f3b7618e52205b3088d98f
#
_entry.id   b9b7b3e031f3b7618e52205b3088d98f
#
_cell.length_a   1.000
_cell.length_b   1.000
_cell.length_c   1.000
_cell.angle_alpha   90.00
_cell.angle_beta   90.00
_cell.angle_gamma   90.00
#
_symmetry.space_group_name_H-M   'P 1'
#
loop_
_entity.id
_entity.type
_entity.pdbx_description
1 polymer ?
#
loop_
_entity_poly.entity_id
_entity_poly.type
_entity_poly.pdbx_seq_one_letter_code
_entity_poly.pdbx_strand_id
1 'polypeptide(L)'
;MILCAHFLIAADTPASKPAAPANTDKLALREHWTLQSSAKAEAKGETISTAAFVPKGWHDATVPTTVVAALVKDKTLPDPFFGMNLRQFAGVTYPIGGNFSNIPMQTDSPYAVSWWYRKQFPAPATYKGKTIWLNFKGINYRANVWLNGKQIANSDTIAGAWRTYELNVTNAVKPGAENVLAVQVFAPTESDLAITFVDWNPAPPDKNMGLWREVYLTTGGPVALRYPAVVSKLNPPANDSAQLTVTAQLKNGTSEPVKGKLKGQIESVSFEQEVELAANESKDVTFTPDKFPQLDFSNPRLWWPAQMGKPALYSLKVEFEVGSAVSDHSTTEFGIREVTSEVNATGGRAFHINGKNILIRGGGWTPDMMLRENSQRLHDEFRYVRDMGLNTVRLEGKLETQEFFDIADHEGILVMAGWCCCDFWERWPRWKPQDFEIAQQSLRDQIYRLRSHPSMVMWLNGSDNPPPPDVEQMYLDIEKQLLWPNPVVSSATGKPTTVTGNSGVKMSGPYEYIAPGYWEQDTPAGQPNRKLCNPGGCGGAYGFNTETSMGPAVPPVESIRAMVGRNHLWPIDEVWNYHAGGGEFKTIQVFSEALANRYGKSDSVEDFSNKSQLQTYEGVRAMYEAYSRNKYQSTGVIQWMLNNAWPSMIWHLYDYYLRPAGGYFGAKRAMEALHPIYGYDDHSIWIVSSQYEDVKGLKLSTKIYNLDMTEKFSHEDSLDAPADSTAKVFALPEVDGLSPTYFVALRLTDSAGKLVGSNFYWLSTKPETLDWAKSTWWMTPTDSFADYTALAQLPKVKLKVISSTARKGEDSITRVTVQNPSKTLAFFVHLKVEKGVKGEEILPVVWEDNYISLLPGEKREITAAYRASELGAEKATVKVTGWNVE
;
A
#
# COMPACT_ATOMS: atom_id res chain seq x y z
N MET A 1 -32.99 -33.92 -6.09
CA MET A 1 -32.08 -33.77 -4.95
C MET A 1 -30.65 -33.80 -5.52
N ILE A 2 -30.23 -32.68 -6.10
CA ILE A 2 -28.90 -32.48 -6.70
C ILE A 2 -28.29 -31.28 -5.98
N LEU A 3 -27.18 -31.52 -5.28
CA LEU A 3 -26.43 -30.53 -4.53
C LEU A 3 -25.88 -29.47 -5.51
N CYS A 4 -26.36 -28.23 -5.39
CA CYS A 4 -25.67 -27.07 -5.94
C CYS A 4 -24.38 -26.85 -5.17
N ALA A 5 -23.24 -27.13 -5.82
CA ALA A 5 -21.94 -26.65 -5.35
C ALA A 5 -21.86 -25.14 -5.60
N HIS A 6 -22.08 -24.37 -4.58
CA HIS A 6 -21.76 -22.96 -4.54
C HIS A 6 -20.23 -22.88 -4.50
N PHE A 7 -19.61 -22.45 -5.59
CA PHE A 7 -18.29 -21.78 -5.51
C PHE A 7 -18.50 -20.40 -4.88
N LEU A 8 -18.85 -20.41 -3.60
CA LEU A 8 -18.39 -19.36 -2.73
C LEU A 8 -16.85 -19.40 -2.84
N ILE A 9 -16.25 -18.32 -3.32
CA ILE A 9 -14.92 -17.98 -2.85
C ILE A 9 -15.12 -17.91 -1.33
N ALA A 10 -14.84 -19.02 -0.66
CA ALA A 10 -14.74 -19.02 0.76
C ALA A 10 -13.66 -17.99 1.04
N ALA A 11 -14.03 -16.86 1.64
CA ALA A 11 -13.11 -16.15 2.47
C ALA A 11 -12.68 -17.23 3.47
N ASP A 12 -11.57 -17.89 3.17
CA ASP A 12 -10.91 -18.74 4.12
C ASP A 12 -10.78 -17.85 5.36
N THR A 13 -11.23 -18.38 6.47
CA THR A 13 -11.04 -17.81 7.80
C THR A 13 -9.66 -17.14 7.80
N PRO A 14 -9.51 -15.87 8.18
CA PRO A 14 -8.19 -15.27 8.29
C PRO A 14 -7.39 -16.26 9.14
N ALA A 15 -6.31 -16.75 8.57
CA ALA A 15 -5.45 -17.70 9.24
C ALA A 15 -5.16 -17.07 10.61
N SER A 16 -5.47 -17.80 11.66
CA SER A 16 -5.14 -17.41 13.02
C SER A 16 -3.74 -16.86 12.98
N LYS A 17 -3.57 -15.58 13.42
CA LYS A 17 -2.31 -14.84 13.49
C LYS A 17 -1.16 -15.84 13.51
N PRO A 18 -0.33 -15.94 12.47
CA PRO A 18 0.86 -16.76 12.56
C PRO A 18 1.60 -16.17 13.75
N ALA A 19 1.69 -16.92 14.84
CA ALA A 19 2.57 -16.57 15.92
C ALA A 19 3.94 -16.51 15.23
N ALA A 20 4.47 -15.31 15.02
CA ALA A 20 5.86 -15.17 14.67
C ALA A 20 6.60 -16.12 15.61
N PRO A 21 7.43 -17.05 15.11
CA PRO A 21 8.09 -18.01 15.96
C PRO A 21 8.75 -17.19 17.07
N ALA A 22 8.23 -17.31 18.26
CA ALA A 22 8.71 -16.53 19.39
C ALA A 22 10.16 -16.96 19.58
N ASN A 23 11.08 -16.13 19.08
CA ASN A 23 12.46 -16.29 19.48
C ASN A 23 12.45 -16.09 20.98
N THR A 24 12.50 -17.19 21.74
CA THR A 24 12.37 -17.22 23.20
C THR A 24 13.44 -16.36 23.88
N ASP A 25 14.45 -15.94 23.14
CA ASP A 25 15.56 -15.12 23.57
C ASP A 25 15.43 -13.61 23.21
N LYS A 26 14.29 -13.16 22.64
CA LYS A 26 14.02 -11.75 22.34
C LYS A 26 13.34 -11.06 23.53
N LEU A 27 13.97 -10.01 24.07
CA LEU A 27 13.39 -9.09 25.06
C LEU A 27 13.00 -7.78 24.38
N ALA A 28 11.73 -7.60 24.05
CA ALA A 28 11.22 -6.34 23.46
C ALA A 28 11.24 -5.21 24.49
N LEU A 29 11.78 -4.06 24.12
CA LEU A 29 11.76 -2.84 24.93
C LEU A 29 10.68 -1.89 24.38
N ARG A 30 9.41 -2.21 24.62
CA ARG A 30 8.28 -1.50 24.03
C ARG A 30 7.68 -0.45 24.96
N GLU A 31 7.19 -0.87 26.12
CA GLU A 31 6.42 -0.03 27.04
C GLU A 31 7.29 0.72 28.05
N HIS A 32 6.74 1.75 28.73
CA HIS A 32 7.36 2.45 29.83
C HIS A 32 8.69 3.14 29.50
N TRP A 33 8.78 3.74 28.32
CA TRP A 33 9.82 4.70 28.02
C TRP A 33 9.44 6.08 28.57
N THR A 34 10.44 6.91 28.84
CA THR A 34 10.26 8.33 29.14
C THR A 34 11.02 9.19 28.14
N LEU A 35 10.43 10.33 27.77
CA LEU A 35 10.87 11.20 26.70
C LEU A 35 11.04 12.63 27.20
N GLN A 36 12.15 13.30 26.85
CA GLN A 36 12.34 14.73 27.17
C GLN A 36 13.28 15.41 26.19
N SER A 37 13.00 16.69 25.90
CA SER A 37 13.92 17.56 25.16
C SER A 37 15.24 17.74 25.90
N SER A 38 16.36 17.69 25.18
CA SER A 38 17.68 17.97 25.76
C SER A 38 17.82 19.40 26.29
N ALA A 39 17.00 20.35 25.79
CA ALA A 39 16.96 21.71 26.32
C ALA A 39 16.36 21.79 27.74
N LYS A 40 15.59 20.76 28.15
CA LYS A 40 15.00 20.67 29.50
C LYS A 40 15.68 19.63 30.40
N ALA A 41 16.47 18.74 29.81
CA ALA A 41 17.21 17.71 30.54
C ALA A 41 18.60 18.24 30.92
N GLU A 42 18.79 18.62 32.18
CA GLU A 42 20.07 19.20 32.65
C GLU A 42 21.24 18.18 32.74
N ALA A 43 20.88 16.88 32.83
CA ALA A 43 21.88 15.80 32.97
C ALA A 43 22.39 15.30 31.61
N LYS A 44 23.62 14.78 31.62
CA LYS A 44 24.27 14.13 30.47
C LYS A 44 23.89 12.65 30.38
N GLY A 45 24.19 12.01 29.26
CA GLY A 45 23.84 10.60 28.98
C GLY A 45 24.38 9.61 30.03
N GLU A 46 25.57 9.87 30.57
CA GLU A 46 26.19 9.05 31.64
C GLU A 46 25.31 9.03 32.90
N THR A 47 24.66 10.14 33.22
CA THR A 47 23.78 10.24 34.38
C THR A 47 22.37 9.74 34.05
N ILE A 48 21.84 10.18 32.92
CA ILE A 48 20.46 9.81 32.47
C ILE A 48 20.30 8.27 32.36
N SER A 49 21.37 7.59 31.93
CA SER A 49 21.38 6.13 31.78
C SER A 49 21.70 5.35 33.07
N THR A 50 21.48 5.95 34.23
CA THR A 50 21.64 5.27 35.54
C THR A 50 20.33 5.11 36.28
N ALA A 51 20.27 4.11 37.17
CA ALA A 51 19.10 3.90 38.03
C ALA A 51 18.90 5.03 39.07
N ALA A 52 19.95 5.77 39.41
CA ALA A 52 19.87 6.90 40.35
C ALA A 52 19.18 8.13 39.75
N PHE A 53 19.14 8.24 38.41
CA PHE A 53 18.48 9.36 37.75
C PHE A 53 16.95 9.17 37.77
N VAL A 54 16.24 10.18 38.25
CA VAL A 54 14.77 10.21 38.31
C VAL A 54 14.26 11.18 37.24
N PRO A 55 13.51 10.70 36.22
CA PRO A 55 13.03 11.52 35.12
C PRO A 55 11.81 12.36 35.53
N LYS A 56 12.02 13.47 36.24
CA LYS A 56 10.94 14.37 36.68
C LYS A 56 10.44 15.24 35.52
N GLY A 57 9.12 15.23 35.26
CA GLY A 57 8.48 16.03 34.21
C GLY A 57 8.81 15.51 32.80
N TRP A 58 9.22 14.26 32.67
CA TRP A 58 9.37 13.59 31.38
C TRP A 58 8.02 13.02 30.92
N HIS A 59 7.84 12.97 29.62
CA HIS A 59 6.66 12.41 28.99
C HIS A 59 6.72 10.89 28.93
N ASP A 60 5.59 10.22 29.16
CA ASP A 60 5.49 8.78 28.95
C ASP A 60 5.47 8.43 27.47
N ALA A 61 6.20 7.40 27.07
CA ALA A 61 6.28 6.95 25.69
C ALA A 61 6.25 5.42 25.56
N THR A 62 5.83 4.97 24.41
CA THR A 62 5.91 3.58 23.94
C THR A 62 6.74 3.58 22.67
N VAL A 63 7.73 2.70 22.54
CA VAL A 63 8.53 2.56 21.32
C VAL A 63 8.02 1.35 20.52
N PRO A 64 7.81 1.45 19.20
CA PRO A 64 8.20 2.56 18.30
C PRO A 64 7.38 3.82 18.46
N THR A 65 8.04 4.98 18.33
CA THR A 65 7.36 6.29 18.25
C THR A 65 8.30 7.40 17.80
N THR A 66 7.76 8.43 17.17
CA THR A 66 8.44 9.72 16.98
C THR A 66 8.18 10.64 18.19
N VAL A 67 8.89 11.76 18.27
CA VAL A 67 8.70 12.74 19.37
C VAL A 67 7.29 13.30 19.33
N VAL A 68 6.84 13.80 18.18
CA VAL A 68 5.49 14.39 18.06
C VAL A 68 4.40 13.35 18.30
N ALA A 69 4.56 12.13 17.78
CA ALA A 69 3.60 11.05 18.03
C ALA A 69 3.45 10.72 19.53
N ALA A 70 4.55 10.71 20.28
CA ALA A 70 4.51 10.51 21.74
C ALA A 70 3.80 11.66 22.47
N LEU A 71 4.10 12.92 22.09
CA LEU A 71 3.45 14.11 22.69
C LEU A 71 1.95 14.22 22.37
N VAL A 72 1.53 13.69 21.22
CA VAL A 72 0.09 13.56 20.89
C VAL A 72 -0.56 12.46 21.72
N LYS A 73 0.12 11.31 21.88
CA LYS A 73 -0.39 10.17 22.65
C LYS A 73 -0.59 10.50 24.12
N ASP A 74 0.32 11.27 24.74
CA ASP A 74 0.21 11.71 26.14
C ASP A 74 -0.66 12.95 26.33
N LYS A 75 -1.26 13.47 25.23
CA LYS A 75 -2.15 14.64 25.21
C LYS A 75 -1.47 15.98 25.52
N THR A 76 -0.15 16.05 25.44
CA THR A 76 0.59 17.34 25.49
C THR A 76 0.28 18.17 24.24
N LEU A 77 0.10 17.51 23.10
CA LEU A 77 -0.35 18.11 21.85
C LEU A 77 -1.75 17.61 21.48
N PRO A 78 -2.61 18.46 20.89
CA PRO A 78 -3.92 18.03 20.41
C PRO A 78 -3.79 17.06 19.23
N ASP A 79 -4.94 16.48 18.81
CA ASP A 79 -4.99 15.66 17.61
C ASP A 79 -4.60 16.49 16.37
N PRO A 80 -3.47 16.17 15.68
CA PRO A 80 -3.00 16.94 14.53
C PRO A 80 -3.86 16.76 13.29
N PHE A 81 -4.73 15.75 13.26
CA PHE A 81 -5.50 15.34 12.08
C PHE A 81 -6.87 16.02 12.01
N PHE A 82 -7.25 16.76 13.05
CA PHE A 82 -8.50 17.50 13.08
C PHE A 82 -8.30 18.97 12.65
N GLY A 83 -9.00 19.38 11.62
CA GLY A 83 -9.00 20.76 11.12
C GLY A 83 -7.57 21.25 10.82
N MET A 84 -7.20 22.36 11.42
CA MET A 84 -5.86 22.95 11.29
C MET A 84 -5.01 22.80 12.56
N ASN A 85 -5.29 21.83 13.45
CA ASN A 85 -4.57 21.70 14.70
C ASN A 85 -3.06 21.56 14.52
N LEU A 86 -2.60 20.79 13.52
CA LEU A 86 -1.16 20.63 13.22
C LEU A 86 -0.46 21.98 12.99
N ARG A 87 -1.16 22.95 12.40
CA ARG A 87 -0.59 24.29 12.15
C ARG A 87 -0.32 25.10 13.41
N GLN A 88 -0.94 24.70 14.54
CA GLN A 88 -0.74 25.34 15.85
C GLN A 88 0.48 24.77 16.59
N PHE A 89 1.10 23.70 16.06
CA PHE A 89 2.27 23.10 16.68
C PHE A 89 3.49 24.01 16.48
N ALA A 90 4.27 24.18 17.54
CA ALA A 90 5.52 24.93 17.45
C ALA A 90 6.43 24.29 16.38
N GLY A 91 7.06 25.13 15.58
CA GLY A 91 7.91 24.68 14.44
C GLY A 91 7.18 24.47 13.12
N VAL A 92 5.83 24.58 13.09
CA VAL A 92 5.07 24.56 11.83
C VAL A 92 4.93 25.98 11.30
N THR A 93 5.72 26.33 10.28
CA THR A 93 5.80 27.69 9.73
C THR A 93 5.50 27.78 8.23
N TYR A 94 5.36 26.64 7.54
CA TYR A 94 5.06 26.62 6.11
C TYR A 94 3.65 27.12 5.81
N PRO A 95 3.40 27.80 4.65
CA PRO A 95 2.08 28.29 4.29
C PRO A 95 1.12 27.12 3.92
N ILE A 96 -0.18 27.37 4.04
CA ILE A 96 -1.20 26.45 3.52
C ILE A 96 -0.98 26.28 2.01
N GLY A 97 -1.01 25.05 1.54
CA GLY A 97 -0.80 24.72 0.14
C GLY A 97 0.63 24.92 -0.37
N GLY A 98 1.61 25.13 0.54
CA GLY A 98 3.01 25.06 0.18
C GLY A 98 3.44 23.63 -0.17
N ASN A 99 4.62 23.50 -0.81
CA ASN A 99 5.26 22.20 -0.96
C ASN A 99 5.78 21.75 0.39
N PHE A 100 5.46 20.53 0.80
CA PHE A 100 5.76 20.00 2.13
C PHE A 100 7.02 19.13 2.18
N SER A 101 7.61 18.79 1.04
CA SER A 101 8.81 17.97 0.99
C SER A 101 10.03 18.75 1.45
N ASN A 102 10.89 18.06 2.20
CA ASN A 102 12.22 18.52 2.57
C ASN A 102 12.33 19.97 3.09
N ILE A 103 11.33 20.41 3.87
CA ILE A 103 11.30 21.75 4.46
C ILE A 103 12.39 21.89 5.53
N PRO A 104 13.21 22.98 5.56
CA PRO A 104 14.15 23.22 6.62
C PRO A 104 13.49 23.35 7.99
N MET A 105 14.09 22.78 9.03
CA MET A 105 13.65 22.99 10.41
C MET A 105 14.10 24.38 10.89
N GLN A 106 13.18 25.16 11.45
CA GLN A 106 13.51 26.45 12.03
C GLN A 106 14.43 26.30 13.23
N THR A 107 15.41 27.19 13.39
CA THR A 107 16.42 27.12 14.45
C THR A 107 15.86 27.29 15.85
N ASP A 108 14.72 27.96 16.00
CA ASP A 108 13.98 28.17 17.24
C ASP A 108 12.91 27.09 17.51
N SER A 109 12.80 26.11 16.61
CA SER A 109 11.88 24.98 16.78
C SER A 109 12.27 24.17 18.03
N PRO A 110 11.29 23.74 18.86
CA PRO A 110 11.55 22.86 20.00
C PRO A 110 12.12 21.50 19.59
N TYR A 111 12.09 21.19 18.30
CA TYR A 111 12.62 19.96 17.69
C TYR A 111 13.98 20.14 17.03
N ALA A 112 14.52 21.38 16.97
CA ALA A 112 15.87 21.64 16.48
C ALA A 112 16.96 21.17 17.46
N VAL A 113 16.57 20.78 18.66
CA VAL A 113 17.43 20.15 19.66
C VAL A 113 17.18 18.65 19.72
N SER A 114 18.16 17.90 20.22
CA SER A 114 17.99 16.46 20.40
C SER A 114 16.96 16.14 21.49
N TRP A 115 16.42 14.93 21.42
CA TRP A 115 15.46 14.44 22.41
C TRP A 115 15.95 13.13 23.02
N TRP A 116 15.77 12.99 24.34
CA TRP A 116 16.12 11.82 25.10
C TRP A 116 14.98 10.82 25.13
N TYR A 117 15.27 9.58 24.84
CA TYR A 117 14.48 8.39 25.10
C TYR A 117 15.15 7.60 26.21
N ARG A 118 14.48 7.35 27.33
CA ARG A 118 15.03 6.60 28.47
C ARG A 118 14.13 5.41 28.82
N LYS A 119 14.75 4.25 28.97
CA LYS A 119 14.09 3.00 29.36
C LYS A 119 14.82 2.34 30.49
N GLN A 120 14.10 2.04 31.57
CA GLN A 120 14.58 1.15 32.64
C GLN A 120 13.95 -0.23 32.44
N PHE A 121 14.75 -1.30 32.52
CA PHE A 121 14.28 -2.65 32.27
C PHE A 121 15.09 -3.70 33.02
N PRO A 122 14.46 -4.79 33.56
CA PRO A 122 15.16 -5.93 34.10
C PRO A 122 15.70 -6.82 32.97
N ALA A 123 16.97 -7.17 32.99
CA ALA A 123 17.52 -8.20 32.12
C ALA A 123 17.40 -9.58 32.79
N PRO A 124 16.90 -10.62 32.11
CA PRO A 124 16.80 -11.97 32.67
C PRO A 124 18.14 -12.51 33.19
N ALA A 125 18.14 -13.19 34.33
CA ALA A 125 19.34 -13.81 34.87
C ALA A 125 19.93 -14.89 33.92
N THR A 126 19.09 -15.49 33.07
CA THR A 126 19.48 -16.45 32.02
C THR A 126 20.38 -15.87 30.93
N TYR A 127 20.55 -14.54 30.90
CA TYR A 127 21.46 -13.86 29.96
C TYR A 127 22.94 -13.99 30.40
N LYS A 128 23.20 -14.42 31.64
CA LYS A 128 24.56 -14.61 32.14
C LYS A 128 25.30 -15.66 31.30
N GLY A 129 26.47 -15.27 30.80
CA GLY A 129 27.33 -16.13 29.98
C GLY A 129 26.92 -16.23 28.51
N LYS A 130 25.91 -15.50 28.09
CA LYS A 130 25.50 -15.40 26.69
C LYS A 130 26.05 -14.12 26.03
N THR A 131 26.18 -14.14 24.72
CA THR A 131 26.39 -12.92 23.93
C THR A 131 25.07 -12.17 23.85
N ILE A 132 25.06 -10.85 24.14
CA ILE A 132 23.88 -10.02 24.22
C ILE A 132 23.96 -8.93 23.16
N TRP A 133 22.92 -8.85 22.30
CA TRP A 133 22.83 -7.87 21.24
C TRP A 133 21.68 -6.91 21.49
N LEU A 134 21.95 -5.59 21.47
CA LEU A 134 20.94 -4.54 21.45
C LEU A 134 20.63 -4.15 20.01
N ASN A 135 19.37 -4.28 19.63
CA ASN A 135 18.91 -4.07 18.27
C ASN A 135 18.05 -2.83 18.17
N PHE A 136 18.33 -1.97 17.19
CA PHE A 136 17.48 -0.87 16.74
C PHE A 136 17.10 -1.11 15.27
N LYS A 137 15.82 -1.25 14.99
CA LYS A 137 15.34 -1.50 13.62
C LYS A 137 15.08 -0.24 12.81
N GLY A 138 15.21 0.92 13.43
CA GLY A 138 15.11 2.22 12.76
C GLY A 138 15.22 3.37 13.77
N ILE A 139 16.16 4.26 13.53
CA ILE A 139 16.34 5.52 14.25
C ILE A 139 16.31 6.64 13.22
N ASN A 140 15.44 7.63 13.36
CA ASN A 140 15.42 8.80 12.52
C ASN A 140 15.80 10.04 13.34
N TYR A 141 17.02 10.58 13.20
CA TYR A 141 17.97 10.26 12.16
C TYR A 141 19.33 9.79 12.72
N ARG A 142 19.95 10.55 13.67
CA ARG A 142 21.22 10.25 14.33
C ARG A 142 20.99 9.99 15.81
N ALA A 143 21.83 9.20 16.45
CA ALA A 143 21.70 8.98 17.88
C ALA A 143 23.03 8.75 18.59
N ASN A 144 23.07 9.20 19.85
CA ASN A 144 24.02 8.72 20.85
C ASN A 144 23.31 7.74 21.78
N VAL A 145 23.97 6.66 22.18
CA VAL A 145 23.38 5.58 22.98
C VAL A 145 24.21 5.30 24.21
N TRP A 146 23.59 5.29 25.38
CA TRP A 146 24.20 4.92 26.67
C TRP A 146 23.48 3.75 27.30
N LEU A 147 24.21 2.88 27.95
CA LEU A 147 23.69 1.77 28.74
C LEU A 147 24.42 1.73 30.08
N ASN A 148 23.66 1.83 31.19
CA ASN A 148 24.19 1.74 32.55
C ASN A 148 25.34 2.73 32.85
N GLY A 149 25.24 3.97 32.38
CA GLY A 149 26.23 5.04 32.59
C GLY A 149 27.36 5.06 31.56
N LYS A 150 27.40 4.10 30.62
CA LYS A 150 28.49 4.03 29.63
C LYS A 150 27.92 4.31 28.23
N GLN A 151 28.58 5.16 27.47
CA GLN A 151 28.27 5.36 26.04
C GLN A 151 28.71 4.13 25.25
N ILE A 152 27.80 3.56 24.46
CA ILE A 152 28.04 2.35 23.67
C ILE A 152 28.05 2.61 22.17
N ALA A 153 27.45 3.73 21.72
CA ALA A 153 27.49 4.21 20.35
C ALA A 153 27.26 5.71 20.29
N ASN A 154 27.65 6.36 19.20
CA ASN A 154 27.48 7.79 18.99
C ASN A 154 26.90 8.13 17.62
N SER A 155 26.58 9.41 17.40
CA SER A 155 25.99 9.93 16.18
C SER A 155 26.90 9.86 14.93
N ASP A 156 28.18 9.55 15.07
CA ASP A 156 29.07 9.31 13.93
C ASP A 156 28.85 7.90 13.36
N THR A 157 28.45 6.96 14.23
CA THR A 157 28.21 5.55 13.88
C THR A 157 26.73 5.23 13.69
N ILE A 158 25.83 5.98 14.33
CA ILE A 158 24.40 5.85 14.19
C ILE A 158 23.85 7.03 13.40
N ALA A 159 23.66 6.82 12.09
CA ALA A 159 23.07 7.78 11.16
C ALA A 159 22.38 7.04 10.00
N GLY A 160 21.15 7.44 9.66
CA GLY A 160 20.38 6.85 8.55
C GLY A 160 19.09 6.20 9.02
N ALA A 161 17.98 6.70 8.50
CA ALA A 161 16.63 6.28 8.92
C ALA A 161 16.28 4.84 8.54
N TRP A 162 16.83 4.32 7.43
CA TRP A 162 16.56 2.97 6.91
C TRP A 162 17.62 1.94 7.32
N ARG A 163 18.48 2.32 8.26
CA ARG A 163 19.52 1.47 8.83
C ARG A 163 18.97 0.59 9.95
N THR A 164 19.56 -0.59 10.11
CA THR A 164 19.41 -1.42 11.31
C THR A 164 20.72 -1.47 12.07
N TYR A 165 20.65 -1.28 13.38
CA TYR A 165 21.83 -1.28 14.23
C TYR A 165 21.77 -2.44 15.21
N GLU A 166 22.85 -3.19 15.29
CA GLU A 166 23.03 -4.29 16.21
C GLU A 166 24.34 -4.10 17.00
N LEU A 167 24.20 -3.77 18.27
CA LEU A 167 25.30 -3.46 19.17
C LEU A 167 25.58 -4.63 20.11
N ASN A 168 26.83 -5.12 20.16
CA ASN A 168 27.22 -6.09 21.17
C ASN A 168 27.35 -5.39 22.54
N VAL A 169 26.40 -5.70 23.43
CA VAL A 169 26.28 -5.11 24.76
C VAL A 169 26.57 -6.10 25.89
N THR A 170 27.17 -7.24 25.57
CA THR A 170 27.49 -8.33 26.51
C THR A 170 28.13 -7.85 27.80
N ASN A 171 29.10 -6.93 27.67
CA ASN A 171 29.86 -6.38 28.80
C ASN A 171 29.20 -5.15 29.45
N ALA A 172 28.06 -4.65 28.91
CA ALA A 172 27.37 -3.46 29.39
C ALA A 172 26.07 -3.78 30.12
N VAL A 173 25.39 -4.87 29.74
CA VAL A 173 24.19 -5.38 30.38
C VAL A 173 24.54 -6.08 31.70
N LYS A 174 23.68 -5.92 32.71
CA LYS A 174 23.74 -6.60 34.01
C LYS A 174 22.64 -7.67 34.06
N PRO A 175 22.95 -8.93 33.74
CA PRO A 175 21.99 -10.02 33.83
C PRO A 175 21.45 -10.21 35.27
N GLY A 176 20.15 -10.41 35.41
CA GLY A 176 19.48 -10.58 36.70
C GLY A 176 19.30 -9.27 37.49
N ALA A 177 19.54 -8.12 36.88
CA ALA A 177 19.42 -6.83 37.53
C ALA A 177 18.74 -5.77 36.62
N GLU A 178 18.37 -4.67 37.19
CA GLU A 178 17.87 -3.50 36.49
C GLU A 178 18.97 -2.87 35.61
N ASN A 179 18.59 -2.55 34.38
CA ASN A 179 19.43 -1.85 33.41
C ASN A 179 18.73 -0.57 32.97
N VAL A 180 19.50 0.42 32.53
CA VAL A 180 18.97 1.67 32.02
C VAL A 180 19.59 2.01 30.67
N LEU A 181 18.78 2.05 29.64
CA LEU A 181 19.10 2.50 28.31
C LEU A 181 18.70 3.97 28.14
N ALA A 182 19.59 4.80 27.63
CA ALA A 182 19.30 6.18 27.23
C ALA A 182 19.76 6.40 25.80
N VAL A 183 18.86 6.94 24.97
CA VAL A 183 19.12 7.24 23.56
C VAL A 183 18.82 8.72 23.33
N GLN A 184 19.82 9.48 22.91
CA GLN A 184 19.70 10.87 22.50
C GLN A 184 19.54 10.91 20.98
N VAL A 185 18.34 11.25 20.50
CA VAL A 185 18.03 11.27 19.06
C VAL A 185 18.08 12.69 18.54
N PHE A 186 18.68 12.89 17.39
CA PHE A 186 18.78 14.16 16.68
C PHE A 186 17.88 14.14 15.46
N ALA A 187 17.14 15.24 15.23
CA ALA A 187 16.30 15.40 14.06
C ALA A 187 17.11 15.36 12.76
N PRO A 188 16.53 14.87 11.67
CA PRO A 188 17.13 15.03 10.35
C PRO A 188 17.13 16.49 9.90
N THR A 189 18.14 16.85 9.14
CA THR A 189 18.19 18.09 8.35
C THR A 189 17.68 17.85 6.94
N GLU A 190 17.51 18.91 6.15
CA GLU A 190 17.17 18.83 4.73
C GLU A 190 18.31 18.25 3.85
N SER A 191 19.45 17.95 4.45
CA SER A 191 20.63 17.36 3.81
C SER A 191 20.94 15.96 4.36
N ASP A 192 19.95 15.27 4.93
CA ASP A 192 20.10 13.92 5.46
C ASP A 192 19.24 12.92 4.66
N LEU A 193 19.71 11.68 4.52
CA LEU A 193 18.99 10.56 3.91
C LEU A 193 17.95 9.99 4.90
N ALA A 194 16.97 10.82 5.21
CA ALA A 194 15.98 10.58 6.25
C ALA A 194 14.66 9.99 5.71
N ILE A 195 13.72 9.76 6.61
CA ILE A 195 12.31 9.58 6.24
C ILE A 195 11.76 10.97 6.00
N THR A 196 11.16 11.17 4.82
CA THR A 196 10.37 12.34 4.52
C THR A 196 9.03 11.89 3.97
N PHE A 197 8.00 12.68 4.23
CA PHE A 197 6.77 12.55 3.51
C PHE A 197 6.85 13.38 2.22
N VAL A 198 6.07 12.97 1.24
CA VAL A 198 6.00 13.61 -0.05
C VAL A 198 5.39 15.01 0.02
N ASP A 199 5.54 15.77 -1.02
CA ASP A 199 5.19 17.20 -1.14
C ASP A 199 3.68 17.51 -1.05
N TRP A 200 2.82 16.50 -1.10
CA TRP A 200 1.37 16.64 -0.97
C TRP A 200 0.82 16.41 0.44
N ASN A 201 1.65 15.95 1.40
CA ASN A 201 1.29 15.77 2.81
C ASN A 201 1.96 16.82 3.69
N PRO A 202 1.26 17.38 4.69
CA PRO A 202 1.91 18.19 5.71
C PRO A 202 3.00 17.39 6.43
N ALA A 203 4.10 18.04 6.78
CA ALA A 203 5.20 17.41 7.51
C ALA A 203 5.01 17.63 9.03
N PRO A 204 5.20 16.58 9.87
CA PRO A 204 5.31 16.76 11.31
C PRO A 204 6.50 17.66 11.65
N PRO A 205 6.39 18.57 12.64
CA PRO A 205 7.44 19.55 12.90
C PRO A 205 8.74 18.96 13.46
N ASP A 206 8.69 17.75 14.01
CA ASP A 206 9.88 16.97 14.42
C ASP A 206 10.56 16.21 13.28
N LYS A 207 10.02 16.27 12.05
CA LYS A 207 10.46 15.49 10.88
C LYS A 207 10.54 14.00 11.15
N ASN A 208 9.57 13.49 11.90
CA ASN A 208 9.53 12.10 12.35
C ASN A 208 10.78 11.66 13.14
N MET A 209 11.44 12.56 13.86
CA MET A 209 12.56 12.25 14.74
C MET A 209 12.15 11.23 15.80
N GLY A 210 12.92 10.15 15.96
CA GLY A 210 12.67 9.20 17.05
C GLY A 210 13.17 7.78 16.82
N LEU A 211 12.82 6.92 17.77
CA LEU A 211 12.94 5.47 17.68
C LEU A 211 11.69 4.93 16.97
N TRP A 212 11.67 5.03 15.65
CA TRP A 212 10.47 4.82 14.85
C TRP A 212 10.20 3.37 14.46
N ARG A 213 11.16 2.47 14.81
CA ARG A 213 11.01 1.02 14.70
C ARG A 213 11.40 0.35 16.01
N GLU A 214 11.17 -0.94 16.13
CA GLU A 214 11.41 -1.75 17.32
C GLU A 214 12.82 -1.59 17.91
N VAL A 215 12.86 -1.62 19.25
CA VAL A 215 14.09 -1.77 20.05
C VAL A 215 13.95 -3.02 20.92
N TYR A 216 14.97 -3.91 20.88
CA TYR A 216 14.95 -5.15 21.64
C TYR A 216 16.35 -5.69 21.90
N LEU A 217 16.46 -6.58 22.88
CA LEU A 217 17.64 -7.40 23.08
C LEU A 217 17.42 -8.80 22.56
N THR A 218 18.49 -9.40 22.02
CA THR A 218 18.58 -10.84 21.75
C THR A 218 19.80 -11.42 22.44
N THR A 219 19.75 -12.73 22.73
CA THR A 219 20.87 -13.44 23.32
C THR A 219 21.13 -14.74 22.57
N GLY A 220 22.38 -15.17 22.59
CA GLY A 220 22.80 -16.44 21.97
C GLY A 220 24.15 -16.90 22.53
N GLY A 221 24.69 -17.92 21.89
CA GLY A 221 26.09 -18.31 22.08
C GLY A 221 27.05 -17.33 21.43
N PRO A 222 28.31 -17.76 21.13
CA PRO A 222 29.34 -16.91 20.60
C PRO A 222 29.06 -16.39 19.17
N VAL A 223 28.29 -17.12 18.40
CA VAL A 223 27.96 -16.76 17.00
C VAL A 223 26.46 -16.50 16.86
N ALA A 224 26.12 -15.33 16.37
CA ALA A 224 24.76 -14.96 16.02
C ALA A 224 24.45 -15.31 14.56
N LEU A 225 23.20 -15.75 14.27
CA LEU A 225 22.68 -16.08 12.97
C LEU A 225 21.67 -14.99 12.54
N ARG A 226 21.86 -14.46 11.32
CA ARG A 226 21.07 -13.33 10.81
C ARG A 226 20.64 -13.57 9.36
N TYR A 227 19.54 -12.99 9.00
CA TYR A 227 19.04 -12.85 7.63
C TYR A 227 19.00 -14.15 6.82
N PRO A 228 18.47 -15.28 7.36
CA PRO A 228 18.28 -16.47 6.57
C PRO A 228 17.34 -16.16 5.39
N ALA A 229 17.71 -16.64 4.20
CA ALA A 229 16.97 -16.38 3.00
C ALA A 229 17.02 -17.54 2.02
N VAL A 230 15.96 -17.69 1.21
CA VAL A 230 15.90 -18.65 0.11
C VAL A 230 15.60 -17.90 -1.18
N VAL A 231 16.42 -18.19 -2.19
CA VAL A 231 16.17 -17.76 -3.58
C VAL A 231 15.85 -19.00 -4.39
N SER A 232 14.77 -18.98 -5.15
CA SER A 232 14.35 -20.08 -6.02
C SER A 232 14.54 -19.74 -7.48
N LYS A 233 14.94 -20.74 -8.28
CA LYS A 233 14.97 -20.70 -9.74
C LYS A 233 14.12 -21.84 -10.28
N LEU A 234 13.16 -21.51 -11.12
CA LEU A 234 12.22 -22.46 -11.71
C LEU A 234 12.65 -22.87 -13.13
N ASN A 235 11.92 -23.83 -13.72
CA ASN A 235 12.05 -24.26 -15.10
C ASN A 235 10.75 -24.03 -15.89
N PRO A 236 10.31 -22.77 -16.09
CA PRO A 236 9.08 -22.50 -16.83
C PRO A 236 9.16 -22.97 -18.29
N PRO A 237 8.05 -23.42 -18.92
CA PRO A 237 6.68 -23.36 -18.38
C PRO A 237 6.28 -24.57 -17.53
N ALA A 238 7.11 -25.64 -17.44
CA ALA A 238 6.74 -26.86 -16.71
C ALA A 238 6.57 -26.61 -15.21
N ASN A 239 7.49 -25.86 -14.61
CA ASN A 239 7.52 -25.53 -13.17
C ASN A 239 7.47 -26.78 -12.27
N ASP A 240 7.97 -27.89 -12.77
CA ASP A 240 8.02 -29.18 -12.07
C ASP A 240 9.30 -29.38 -11.26
N SER A 241 10.23 -28.41 -11.34
CA SER A 241 11.43 -28.36 -10.51
C SER A 241 11.76 -26.95 -10.04
N ALA A 242 12.43 -26.87 -8.88
CA ALA A 242 12.93 -25.62 -8.33
C ALA A 242 14.31 -25.81 -7.70
N GLN A 243 15.28 -25.05 -8.14
CA GLN A 243 16.63 -24.98 -7.56
C GLN A 243 16.64 -23.92 -6.44
N LEU A 244 16.94 -24.35 -5.22
CA LEU A 244 16.95 -23.45 -4.06
C LEU A 244 18.37 -23.09 -3.65
N THR A 245 18.65 -21.80 -3.55
CA THR A 245 19.87 -21.25 -2.93
C THR A 245 19.49 -20.72 -1.55
N VAL A 246 20.10 -21.29 -0.50
CA VAL A 246 19.86 -20.85 0.90
C VAL A 246 21.05 -20.05 1.38
N THR A 247 20.80 -18.92 2.00
CA THR A 247 21.85 -18.07 2.57
C THR A 247 21.54 -17.72 4.01
N ALA A 248 22.59 -17.53 4.84
CA ALA A 248 22.49 -16.93 6.16
C ALA A 248 23.77 -16.18 6.48
N GLN A 249 23.69 -15.12 7.28
CA GLN A 249 24.82 -14.42 7.80
C GLN A 249 25.16 -14.92 9.21
N LEU A 250 26.39 -15.27 9.45
CA LEU A 250 26.94 -15.60 10.76
C LEU A 250 27.80 -14.46 11.27
N LYS A 251 27.65 -14.11 12.56
CA LYS A 251 28.39 -13.02 13.20
C LYS A 251 29.02 -13.52 14.49
N ASN A 252 30.34 -13.63 14.50
CA ASN A 252 31.11 -13.96 15.70
C ASN A 252 31.11 -12.74 16.64
N GLY A 253 30.47 -12.85 17.79
CA GLY A 253 30.39 -11.79 18.80
C GLY A 253 31.53 -11.80 19.81
N THR A 254 32.58 -12.63 19.57
CA THR A 254 33.72 -12.79 20.49
C THR A 254 35.04 -12.33 19.87
N SER A 255 36.05 -12.10 20.73
CA SER A 255 37.41 -11.74 20.33
C SER A 255 38.29 -12.94 19.92
N GLU A 256 37.70 -14.15 19.88
CA GLU A 256 38.42 -15.38 19.52
C GLU A 256 37.78 -16.01 18.27
N PRO A 257 38.55 -16.72 17.44
CA PRO A 257 38.00 -17.50 16.35
C PRO A 257 37.04 -18.57 16.86
N VAL A 258 35.96 -18.81 16.11
CA VAL A 258 34.97 -19.82 16.44
C VAL A 258 34.76 -20.73 15.24
N LYS A 259 34.84 -22.06 15.49
CA LYS A 259 34.46 -23.09 14.52
C LYS A 259 33.15 -23.73 14.93
N GLY A 260 32.27 -23.94 13.96
CA GLY A 260 30.97 -24.55 14.21
C GLY A 260 30.35 -25.13 12.94
N LYS A 261 29.09 -25.52 13.05
CA LYS A 261 28.34 -26.15 11.96
C LYS A 261 27.05 -25.37 11.74
N LEU A 262 26.85 -24.91 10.51
CA LEU A 262 25.58 -24.34 10.06
C LEU A 262 24.71 -25.44 9.51
N LYS A 263 23.50 -25.60 10.06
CA LYS A 263 22.48 -26.57 9.66
C LYS A 263 21.27 -25.84 9.13
N GLY A 264 20.66 -26.36 8.07
CA GLY A 264 19.40 -25.88 7.53
C GLY A 264 18.42 -27.01 7.33
N GLN A 265 17.14 -26.70 7.46
CA GLN A 265 16.03 -27.64 7.23
C GLN A 265 14.86 -26.94 6.56
N ILE A 266 14.39 -27.50 5.44
CA ILE A 266 13.16 -27.11 4.74
C ILE A 266 12.28 -28.36 4.69
N GLU A 267 11.18 -28.37 5.47
CA GLU A 267 10.33 -29.57 5.65
C GLU A 267 11.16 -30.81 6.05
N SER A 268 11.22 -31.83 5.18
CA SER A 268 12.02 -33.06 5.40
C SER A 268 13.45 -32.98 4.87
N VAL A 269 13.80 -31.91 4.15
CA VAL A 269 15.12 -31.74 3.52
C VAL A 269 16.07 -31.06 4.48
N SER A 270 17.20 -31.72 4.80
CA SER A 270 18.24 -31.19 5.69
C SER A 270 19.57 -31.06 4.97
N PHE A 271 20.34 -30.06 5.33
CA PHE A 271 21.67 -29.77 4.81
C PHE A 271 22.54 -29.10 5.88
N GLU A 272 23.86 -29.30 5.81
CA GLU A 272 24.78 -28.72 6.78
C GLU A 272 26.18 -28.54 6.21
N GLN A 273 26.93 -27.57 6.78
CA GLN A 273 28.36 -27.40 6.50
C GLN A 273 29.11 -26.84 7.69
N GLU A 274 30.41 -27.17 7.78
CA GLU A 274 31.32 -26.58 8.74
C GLU A 274 31.70 -25.17 8.34
N VAL A 275 31.73 -24.27 9.32
CA VAL A 275 32.11 -22.85 9.12
C VAL A 275 33.05 -22.44 10.22
N GLU A 276 34.14 -21.74 9.83
CA GLU A 276 35.07 -21.09 10.72
C GLU A 276 34.98 -19.58 10.55
N LEU A 277 34.97 -18.86 11.67
CA LEU A 277 34.83 -17.40 11.74
C LEU A 277 35.99 -16.86 12.54
N ALA A 278 36.69 -15.86 12.01
CA ALA A 278 37.70 -15.10 12.77
C ALA A 278 37.04 -14.29 13.90
N ALA A 279 37.82 -13.75 14.79
CA ALA A 279 37.34 -12.86 15.85
C ALA A 279 36.52 -11.67 15.26
N ASN A 280 35.36 -11.44 15.80
CA ASN A 280 34.42 -10.38 15.39
C ASN A 280 34.01 -10.40 13.88
N GLU A 281 34.25 -11.51 13.17
CA GLU A 281 33.90 -11.63 11.75
C GLU A 281 32.39 -11.74 11.53
N SER A 282 31.91 -11.09 10.48
CA SER A 282 30.58 -11.34 9.87
C SER A 282 30.79 -12.00 8.51
N LYS A 283 30.11 -13.13 8.26
CA LYS A 283 30.30 -13.96 7.06
C LYS A 283 28.99 -14.46 6.51
N ASP A 284 28.74 -14.21 5.23
CA ASP A 284 27.62 -14.84 4.54
C ASP A 284 27.98 -16.26 4.14
N VAL A 285 27.09 -17.20 4.45
CA VAL A 285 27.23 -18.62 4.15
C VAL A 285 26.11 -19.03 3.20
N THR A 286 26.48 -19.74 2.12
CA THR A 286 25.53 -20.11 1.06
C THR A 286 25.55 -21.62 0.82
N PHE A 287 24.36 -22.21 0.72
CA PHE A 287 24.12 -23.58 0.24
C PHE A 287 23.53 -23.49 -1.17
N THR A 288 24.13 -24.19 -2.12
CA THR A 288 23.69 -24.22 -3.51
C THR A 288 23.38 -25.66 -3.95
N PRO A 289 22.47 -25.89 -4.93
CA PRO A 289 22.13 -27.23 -5.41
C PRO A 289 23.33 -28.03 -5.91
N ASP A 290 24.35 -27.37 -6.50
CA ASP A 290 25.57 -28.03 -6.98
C ASP A 290 26.32 -28.78 -5.87
N LYS A 291 26.32 -28.21 -4.64
CA LYS A 291 26.99 -28.81 -3.47
C LYS A 291 26.04 -29.61 -2.59
N PHE A 292 24.74 -29.26 -2.65
CA PHE A 292 23.66 -29.86 -1.86
C PHE A 292 22.51 -30.23 -2.81
N PRO A 293 22.62 -31.39 -3.52
CA PRO A 293 21.62 -31.78 -4.54
C PRO A 293 20.18 -31.91 -4.01
N GLN A 294 20.02 -32.10 -2.69
CA GLN A 294 18.70 -32.15 -2.03
C GLN A 294 17.97 -30.78 -2.03
N LEU A 295 18.65 -29.71 -2.43
CA LEU A 295 18.06 -28.38 -2.67
C LEU A 295 17.47 -28.23 -4.09
N ASP A 296 17.49 -29.31 -4.89
CA ASP A 296 16.76 -29.42 -6.15
C ASP A 296 15.41 -30.10 -5.86
N PHE A 297 14.35 -29.30 -5.81
CA PHE A 297 13.00 -29.72 -5.42
C PHE A 297 12.21 -30.14 -6.64
N SER A 298 11.64 -31.35 -6.61
CA SER A 298 10.72 -31.87 -7.62
C SER A 298 9.27 -31.54 -7.23
N ASN A 299 8.47 -31.09 -8.19
CA ASN A 299 7.06 -30.73 -8.05
C ASN A 299 6.78 -29.83 -6.80
N PRO A 300 7.43 -28.65 -6.72
CA PRO A 300 7.27 -27.78 -5.56
C PRO A 300 5.87 -27.17 -5.52
N ARG A 301 5.39 -26.88 -4.31
CA ARG A 301 4.22 -26.00 -4.14
C ARG A 301 4.66 -24.55 -4.44
N LEU A 302 4.17 -24.03 -5.53
CA LEU A 302 4.54 -22.65 -5.94
C LEU A 302 3.75 -21.61 -5.17
N TRP A 303 4.42 -20.51 -4.85
CA TRP A 303 3.76 -19.30 -4.40
C TRP A 303 3.20 -18.54 -5.61
N TRP A 304 1.96 -18.12 -5.51
CA TRP A 304 1.27 -17.32 -6.52
C TRP A 304 0.61 -16.10 -5.90
N PRO A 305 0.55 -14.97 -6.63
CA PRO A 305 -0.39 -13.91 -6.30
C PRO A 305 -1.82 -14.48 -6.23
N ALA A 306 -2.62 -13.95 -5.32
CA ALA A 306 -3.95 -14.49 -5.01
C ALA A 306 -4.89 -14.67 -6.22
N GLN A 307 -4.74 -13.85 -7.25
CA GLN A 307 -5.52 -13.95 -8.49
C GLN A 307 -5.05 -15.09 -9.42
N MET A 308 -3.83 -15.56 -9.26
CA MET A 308 -3.21 -16.58 -10.11
C MET A 308 -3.19 -17.96 -9.45
N GLY A 309 -3.32 -18.03 -8.13
CA GLY A 309 -3.26 -19.27 -7.39
C GLY A 309 -3.15 -19.09 -5.88
N LYS A 310 -2.62 -20.09 -5.19
CA LYS A 310 -2.44 -20.06 -3.74
C LYS A 310 -1.07 -19.46 -3.38
N PRO A 311 -0.97 -18.57 -2.39
CA PRO A 311 0.30 -18.08 -1.87
C PRO A 311 0.94 -19.11 -0.93
N ALA A 312 1.44 -20.23 -1.48
CA ALA A 312 1.99 -21.33 -0.70
C ALA A 312 3.36 -20.97 -0.12
N LEU A 313 3.49 -21.08 1.19
CA LEU A 313 4.73 -20.82 1.91
C LEU A 313 5.37 -22.10 2.43
N TYR A 314 6.69 -22.08 2.55
CA TYR A 314 7.56 -23.04 3.19
C TYR A 314 8.23 -22.40 4.40
N SER A 315 8.69 -23.21 5.33
CA SER A 315 9.49 -22.77 6.48
C SER A 315 10.93 -23.26 6.33
N LEU A 316 11.88 -22.32 6.37
CA LEU A 316 13.31 -22.58 6.52
C LEU A 316 13.68 -22.45 7.99
N LYS A 317 14.20 -23.50 8.59
CA LYS A 317 14.85 -23.47 9.92
C LYS A 317 16.34 -23.49 9.72
N VAL A 318 17.07 -22.58 10.39
CA VAL A 318 18.52 -22.52 10.33
C VAL A 318 19.07 -22.43 11.74
N GLU A 319 20.16 -23.15 12.02
CA GLU A 319 20.75 -23.28 13.34
C GLU A 319 22.28 -23.33 13.21
N PHE A 320 22.98 -22.61 14.08
CA PHE A 320 24.44 -22.67 14.15
C PHE A 320 24.86 -23.32 15.47
N GLU A 321 25.59 -24.42 15.38
CA GLU A 321 26.13 -25.14 16.52
C GLU A 321 27.62 -24.90 16.71
N VAL A 322 28.04 -24.71 17.96
CA VAL A 322 29.42 -24.68 18.39
C VAL A 322 29.68 -25.84 19.36
N GLY A 323 30.49 -26.80 18.94
CA GLY A 323 30.55 -28.06 19.64
C GLY A 323 29.23 -28.83 19.58
N SER A 324 28.62 -29.09 20.74
CA SER A 324 27.29 -29.69 20.82
C SER A 324 26.18 -28.72 21.24
N ALA A 325 26.49 -27.45 21.37
CA ALA A 325 25.54 -26.44 21.83
C ALA A 325 25.07 -25.56 20.66
N VAL A 326 23.76 -25.33 20.57
CA VAL A 326 23.19 -24.36 19.63
C VAL A 326 23.59 -22.95 20.07
N SER A 327 24.33 -22.26 19.23
CA SER A 327 24.74 -20.89 19.44
C SER A 327 23.61 -19.89 19.11
N ASP A 328 22.98 -20.05 17.97
CA ASP A 328 21.82 -19.25 17.57
C ASP A 328 20.99 -20.03 16.54
N HIS A 329 19.73 -19.65 16.40
CA HIS A 329 18.80 -20.25 15.44
C HIS A 329 17.81 -19.21 14.92
N SER A 330 17.26 -19.48 13.74
CA SER A 330 16.23 -18.66 13.14
C SER A 330 15.28 -19.49 12.29
N THR A 331 14.04 -19.06 12.21
CA THR A 331 13.04 -19.61 11.30
C THR A 331 12.50 -18.48 10.43
N THR A 332 12.43 -18.69 9.12
CA THR A 332 11.83 -17.74 8.17
C THR A 332 10.90 -18.47 7.22
N GLU A 333 9.80 -17.84 6.85
CA GLU A 333 8.94 -18.29 5.78
C GLU A 333 9.44 -17.78 4.44
N PHE A 334 9.19 -18.52 3.38
CA PHE A 334 9.51 -18.14 2.01
C PHE A 334 8.57 -18.83 1.02
N GLY A 335 8.40 -18.24 -0.17
CA GLY A 335 7.65 -18.87 -1.26
C GLY A 335 8.58 -19.33 -2.37
N ILE A 336 8.34 -20.52 -2.95
CA ILE A 336 9.03 -20.95 -4.15
C ILE A 336 8.35 -20.30 -5.35
N ARG A 337 9.05 -19.40 -6.01
CA ARG A 337 8.55 -18.65 -7.17
C ARG A 337 9.68 -17.98 -7.93
N GLU A 338 9.43 -17.59 -9.16
CA GLU A 338 10.32 -16.75 -9.95
C GLU A 338 9.56 -15.53 -10.49
N VAL A 339 10.15 -14.35 -10.37
CA VAL A 339 9.65 -13.12 -11.00
C VAL A 339 10.63 -12.68 -12.06
N THR A 340 10.14 -12.54 -13.27
CA THR A 340 10.92 -11.98 -14.38
C THR A 340 10.21 -10.77 -14.97
N SER A 341 10.95 -9.92 -15.66
CA SER A 341 10.37 -8.79 -16.39
C SER A 341 11.15 -8.50 -17.66
N GLU A 342 10.46 -7.96 -18.65
CA GLU A 342 11.04 -7.47 -19.88
C GLU A 342 10.37 -6.18 -20.32
N VAL A 343 11.07 -5.37 -21.11
CA VAL A 343 10.45 -4.25 -21.82
C VAL A 343 9.91 -4.78 -23.13
N ASN A 344 8.58 -4.79 -23.28
CA ASN A 344 7.92 -5.35 -24.44
C ASN A 344 8.06 -4.48 -25.69
N ALA A 345 7.54 -4.94 -26.84
CA ALA A 345 7.64 -4.23 -28.12
C ALA A 345 6.96 -2.84 -28.12
N THR A 346 6.02 -2.59 -27.20
CA THR A 346 5.36 -1.28 -27.03
C THR A 346 6.07 -0.37 -26.03
N GLY A 347 7.21 -0.80 -25.48
CA GLY A 347 8.01 -0.05 -24.51
C GLY A 347 7.54 -0.13 -23.07
N GLY A 348 6.53 -0.93 -22.77
CA GLY A 348 6.04 -1.18 -21.40
C GLY A 348 6.77 -2.33 -20.73
N ARG A 349 7.11 -2.21 -19.45
CA ARG A 349 7.68 -3.30 -18.66
C ARG A 349 6.60 -4.31 -18.29
N ALA A 350 6.68 -5.48 -18.89
CA ALA A 350 5.82 -6.61 -18.57
C ALA A 350 6.44 -7.48 -17.48
N PHE A 351 5.61 -8.04 -16.61
CA PHE A 351 6.02 -8.94 -15.54
C PHE A 351 5.46 -10.34 -15.73
N HIS A 352 6.25 -11.32 -15.29
CA HIS A 352 5.86 -12.73 -15.31
C HIS A 352 6.09 -13.32 -13.92
N ILE A 353 5.11 -14.02 -13.42
CA ILE A 353 5.22 -14.82 -12.19
C ILE A 353 5.21 -16.29 -12.58
N ASN A 354 6.28 -17.01 -12.27
CA ASN A 354 6.46 -18.42 -12.63
C ASN A 354 6.23 -18.67 -14.14
N GLY A 355 6.69 -17.72 -14.97
CA GLY A 355 6.56 -17.78 -16.43
C GLY A 355 5.20 -17.39 -17.00
N LYS A 356 4.20 -17.01 -16.17
CA LYS A 356 2.90 -16.52 -16.64
C LYS A 356 2.81 -15.01 -16.57
N ASN A 357 2.21 -14.40 -17.58
CA ASN A 357 1.95 -12.96 -17.61
C ASN A 357 1.07 -12.52 -16.44
N ILE A 358 1.30 -11.32 -15.96
CA ILE A 358 0.42 -10.63 -15.01
C ILE A 358 0.29 -9.16 -15.38
N LEU A 359 -0.95 -8.67 -15.47
CA LEU A 359 -1.21 -7.24 -15.50
C LEU A 359 -1.13 -6.70 -14.06
N ILE A 360 -0.16 -5.85 -13.79
CA ILE A 360 -0.04 -5.18 -12.48
C ILE A 360 -1.18 -4.18 -12.31
N ARG A 361 -1.98 -4.35 -11.27
CA ARG A 361 -3.10 -3.47 -10.91
C ARG A 361 -3.03 -3.16 -9.43
N GLY A 362 -2.64 -1.95 -9.10
CA GLY A 362 -2.35 -1.62 -7.71
C GLY A 362 -2.62 -0.18 -7.34
N GLY A 363 -2.19 0.17 -6.14
CA GLY A 363 -2.22 1.54 -5.64
C GLY A 363 -1.00 1.89 -4.78
N GLY A 364 -0.68 3.18 -4.74
CA GLY A 364 0.37 3.73 -3.91
C GLY A 364 -0.02 3.68 -2.43
N TRP A 365 0.84 3.13 -1.61
CA TRP A 365 0.65 2.97 -0.17
C TRP A 365 1.46 4.01 0.61
N THR A 366 0.88 4.54 1.65
CA THR A 366 1.57 5.41 2.59
C THR A 366 1.29 4.99 4.03
N PRO A 367 2.30 4.94 4.92
CA PRO A 367 2.09 4.74 6.35
C PRO A 367 1.44 5.98 6.99
N ASP A 368 1.00 5.84 8.23
CA ASP A 368 0.52 6.97 9.05
C ASP A 368 1.58 8.09 9.10
N MET A 369 1.15 9.36 8.94
CA MET A 369 2.05 10.53 8.88
C MET A 369 2.92 10.67 10.15
N MET A 370 2.44 10.21 11.30
CA MET A 370 3.18 10.18 12.56
C MET A 370 3.98 8.89 12.75
N LEU A 371 3.99 7.99 11.76
CA LEU A 371 4.62 6.66 11.80
C LEU A 371 4.13 5.78 12.97
N ARG A 372 2.84 5.93 13.33
CA ARG A 372 2.22 5.09 14.35
C ARG A 372 1.94 3.70 13.78
N GLU A 373 2.41 2.69 14.45
CA GLU A 373 2.15 1.29 14.05
C GLU A 373 0.78 0.83 14.59
N ASN A 374 0.00 0.18 13.74
CA ASN A 374 -1.28 -0.44 14.09
C ASN A 374 -1.46 -1.72 13.29
N SER A 375 -1.14 -2.86 13.91
CA SER A 375 -1.27 -4.20 13.33
C SER A 375 -2.68 -4.47 12.78
N GLN A 376 -3.72 -4.14 13.57
CA GLN A 376 -5.09 -4.40 13.14
C GLN A 376 -5.46 -3.61 11.89
N ARG A 377 -5.02 -2.34 11.80
CA ARG A 377 -5.24 -1.51 10.62
C ARG A 377 -4.55 -2.08 9.38
N LEU A 378 -3.33 -2.62 9.50
CA LEU A 378 -2.63 -3.28 8.39
C LEU A 378 -3.46 -4.45 7.84
N HIS A 379 -3.96 -5.33 8.70
CA HIS A 379 -4.82 -6.43 8.29
C HIS A 379 -6.11 -5.96 7.61
N ASP A 380 -6.73 -4.90 8.12
CA ASP A 380 -7.95 -4.32 7.55
C ASP A 380 -7.69 -3.72 6.15
N GLU A 381 -6.58 -3.01 5.99
CA GLU A 381 -6.19 -2.41 4.71
C GLU A 381 -5.83 -3.47 3.67
N PHE A 382 -5.10 -4.53 4.03
CA PHE A 382 -4.87 -5.68 3.14
C PHE A 382 -6.17 -6.41 2.76
N ARG A 383 -7.11 -6.52 3.70
CA ARG A 383 -8.46 -7.05 3.41
C ARG A 383 -9.17 -6.20 2.34
N TYR A 384 -9.03 -4.86 2.39
CA TYR A 384 -9.55 -3.98 1.35
C TYR A 384 -8.84 -4.13 0.01
N VAL A 385 -7.51 -4.25 0.00
CA VAL A 385 -6.73 -4.50 -1.23
C VAL A 385 -7.23 -5.78 -1.92
N ARG A 386 -7.39 -6.86 -1.14
CA ARG A 386 -7.92 -8.14 -1.64
C ARG A 386 -9.35 -8.04 -2.13
N ASP A 387 -10.21 -7.37 -1.38
CA ASP A 387 -11.63 -7.22 -1.71
C ASP A 387 -11.84 -6.40 -2.98
N MET A 388 -11.05 -5.36 -3.20
CA MET A 388 -11.05 -4.61 -4.46
C MET A 388 -10.52 -5.40 -5.66
N GLY A 389 -9.87 -6.54 -5.46
CA GLY A 389 -9.22 -7.30 -6.53
C GLY A 389 -7.92 -6.70 -7.04
N LEU A 390 -7.29 -5.80 -6.28
CA LEU A 390 -5.95 -5.31 -6.55
C LEU A 390 -4.91 -6.41 -6.26
N ASN A 391 -3.83 -6.44 -7.03
CA ASN A 391 -2.77 -7.43 -6.86
C ASN A 391 -1.45 -6.86 -6.37
N THR A 392 -1.29 -5.53 -6.32
CA THR A 392 -0.02 -4.88 -6.02
C THR A 392 -0.22 -3.65 -5.14
N VAL A 393 0.71 -3.43 -4.21
CA VAL A 393 0.89 -2.16 -3.50
C VAL A 393 2.26 -1.60 -3.80
N ARG A 394 2.37 -0.27 -3.99
CA ARG A 394 3.63 0.41 -4.21
C ARG A 394 4.03 1.23 -3.00
N LEU A 395 5.23 0.98 -2.49
CA LEU A 395 5.86 1.73 -1.44
C LEU A 395 6.86 2.73 -2.06
N GLU A 396 6.53 4.00 -2.02
CA GLU A 396 7.45 5.04 -2.47
C GLU A 396 8.35 5.49 -1.32
N GLY A 397 9.47 4.77 -1.13
CA GLY A 397 10.49 5.08 -0.12
C GLY A 397 10.05 5.06 1.33
N LYS A 398 8.82 4.61 1.60
CA LYS A 398 8.27 4.45 2.94
C LYS A 398 8.12 2.96 3.23
N LEU A 399 9.28 2.31 3.36
CA LEU A 399 9.37 0.87 3.57
C LEU A 399 8.71 0.49 4.89
N GLU A 400 7.69 -0.33 4.81
CA GLU A 400 6.82 -0.71 5.91
C GLU A 400 7.46 -1.67 6.93
N THR A 401 6.71 -2.03 7.98
CA THR A 401 7.12 -2.97 9.03
C THR A 401 7.35 -4.37 8.47
N GLN A 402 7.99 -5.24 9.24
CA GLN A 402 8.10 -6.66 8.89
C GLN A 402 6.71 -7.30 8.72
N GLU A 403 5.80 -7.00 9.64
CA GLU A 403 4.42 -7.51 9.61
C GLU A 403 3.68 -7.18 8.30
N PHE A 404 3.92 -6.02 7.71
CA PHE A 404 3.34 -5.65 6.42
C PHE A 404 3.74 -6.64 5.32
N PHE A 405 5.03 -7.00 5.24
CA PHE A 405 5.51 -7.94 4.22
C PHE A 405 5.05 -9.37 4.51
N ASP A 406 5.01 -9.77 5.78
CA ASP A 406 4.50 -11.08 6.19
C ASP A 406 3.01 -11.21 5.78
N ILE A 407 2.19 -10.18 6.00
CA ILE A 407 0.78 -10.15 5.55
C ILE A 407 0.72 -10.23 4.02
N ALA A 408 1.52 -9.46 3.30
CA ALA A 408 1.56 -9.48 1.84
C ALA A 408 1.90 -10.87 1.29
N ASP A 409 2.85 -11.58 1.91
CA ASP A 409 3.24 -12.94 1.55
C ASP A 409 2.09 -13.93 1.72
N HIS A 410 1.39 -13.87 2.86
CA HIS A 410 0.25 -14.74 3.17
C HIS A 410 -0.99 -14.42 2.35
N GLU A 411 -1.24 -13.14 2.07
CA GLU A 411 -2.38 -12.69 1.28
C GLU A 411 -2.16 -12.80 -0.24
N GLY A 412 -0.94 -13.07 -0.68
CA GLY A 412 -0.59 -13.14 -2.10
C GLY A 412 -0.73 -11.79 -2.80
N ILE A 413 -0.35 -10.70 -2.12
CA ILE A 413 -0.31 -9.35 -2.66
C ILE A 413 1.13 -9.00 -3.01
N LEU A 414 1.35 -8.54 -4.23
CA LEU A 414 2.66 -8.11 -4.68
C LEU A 414 3.04 -6.75 -4.06
N VAL A 415 4.33 -6.59 -3.78
CA VAL A 415 4.88 -5.34 -3.25
C VAL A 415 5.94 -4.81 -4.20
N MET A 416 5.73 -3.60 -4.69
CA MET A 416 6.66 -2.79 -5.45
C MET A 416 7.31 -1.78 -4.51
N ALA A 417 8.60 -1.89 -4.24
CA ALA A 417 9.29 -1.03 -3.28
C ALA A 417 10.52 -0.35 -3.89
N GLY A 418 11.03 0.68 -3.23
CA GLY A 418 12.20 1.43 -3.67
C GLY A 418 12.45 2.68 -2.85
N TRP A 419 13.36 3.54 -3.33
CA TRP A 419 13.66 4.80 -2.68
C TRP A 419 12.63 5.89 -3.01
N CYS A 420 12.54 6.91 -2.15
CA CYS A 420 11.56 7.99 -2.26
C CYS A 420 12.00 9.11 -3.20
N CYS A 421 11.02 9.92 -3.62
CA CYS A 421 11.23 11.16 -4.36
C CYS A 421 11.46 12.38 -3.48
N CYS A 422 11.64 13.49 -4.13
CA CYS A 422 11.35 14.86 -3.69
C CYS A 422 12.24 15.39 -2.56
N ASP A 423 13.20 14.64 -2.08
CA ASP A 423 14.06 14.97 -0.94
C ASP A 423 15.57 14.72 -1.20
N PHE A 424 16.35 14.58 -0.16
CA PHE A 424 17.81 14.41 -0.27
C PHE A 424 18.22 13.10 -0.93
N TRP A 425 17.35 12.07 -0.93
CA TRP A 425 17.60 10.80 -1.63
C TRP A 425 17.79 10.99 -3.15
N GLU A 426 17.18 12.04 -3.75
CA GLU A 426 17.35 12.38 -5.17
C GLU A 426 18.23 13.60 -5.40
N ARG A 427 18.97 14.08 -4.39
CA ARG A 427 19.89 15.21 -4.49
C ARG A 427 21.36 14.77 -4.59
N TRP A 428 21.63 13.68 -5.32
CA TRP A 428 22.95 13.03 -5.46
C TRP A 428 24.13 13.98 -5.68
N PRO A 429 24.04 15.07 -6.50
CA PRO A 429 25.13 16.03 -6.66
C PRO A 429 25.54 16.76 -5.36
N ARG A 430 24.70 16.69 -4.32
CA ARG A 430 24.94 17.29 -3.01
C ARG A 430 25.43 16.29 -1.97
N TRP A 431 25.47 14.99 -2.31
CA TRP A 431 25.92 13.95 -1.41
C TRP A 431 27.39 14.08 -1.09
N LYS A 432 27.71 13.88 0.17
CA LYS A 432 29.06 13.80 0.71
C LYS A 432 29.47 12.33 0.85
N PRO A 433 30.77 12.02 1.06
CA PRO A 433 31.21 10.62 1.23
C PRO A 433 30.41 9.82 2.27
N GLN A 434 30.01 10.45 3.37
CA GLN A 434 29.18 9.81 4.40
C GLN A 434 27.76 9.44 3.88
N ASP A 435 27.18 10.25 2.98
CA ASP A 435 25.86 9.98 2.43
C ASP A 435 25.87 8.75 1.52
N PHE A 436 26.93 8.58 0.72
CA PHE A 436 27.14 7.36 -0.07
C PHE A 436 27.23 6.12 0.84
N GLU A 437 27.96 6.21 1.94
CA GLU A 437 28.06 5.11 2.90
C GLU A 437 26.71 4.80 3.55
N ILE A 438 25.97 5.82 3.99
CA ILE A 438 24.63 5.65 4.58
C ILE A 438 23.68 5.02 3.56
N ALA A 439 23.70 5.45 2.30
CA ALA A 439 22.87 4.91 1.24
C ALA A 439 23.18 3.44 0.96
N GLN A 440 24.49 3.10 0.82
CA GLN A 440 24.94 1.72 0.63
C GLN A 440 24.47 0.80 1.75
N GLN A 441 24.73 1.21 2.98
CA GLN A 441 24.39 0.40 4.15
C GLN A 441 22.86 0.32 4.34
N SER A 442 22.12 1.40 4.03
CA SER A 442 20.66 1.37 4.06
C SER A 442 20.11 0.36 3.05
N LEU A 443 20.64 0.34 1.81
CA LEU A 443 20.24 -0.65 0.82
C LEU A 443 20.57 -2.07 1.28
N ARG A 444 21.78 -2.32 1.80
CA ARG A 444 22.16 -3.64 2.35
C ARG A 444 21.18 -4.12 3.41
N ASP A 445 20.88 -3.25 4.38
CA ASP A 445 19.98 -3.58 5.49
C ASP A 445 18.56 -3.91 4.97
N GLN A 446 18.07 -3.17 3.96
CA GLN A 446 16.74 -3.44 3.37
C GLN A 446 16.74 -4.69 2.47
N ILE A 447 17.76 -4.93 1.65
CA ILE A 447 17.86 -6.14 0.84
C ILE A 447 17.94 -7.39 1.73
N TYR A 448 18.77 -7.37 2.78
CA TYR A 448 18.81 -8.47 3.76
C TYR A 448 17.45 -8.77 4.38
N ARG A 449 16.68 -7.72 4.68
CA ARG A 449 15.34 -7.85 5.25
C ARG A 449 14.31 -8.38 4.25
N LEU A 450 14.36 -7.93 2.99
CA LEU A 450 13.26 -8.09 2.04
C LEU A 450 13.45 -9.24 1.03
N ARG A 451 14.67 -9.74 0.82
CA ARG A 451 14.95 -10.71 -0.24
C ARG A 451 14.25 -12.07 -0.09
N SER A 452 13.78 -12.42 1.11
CA SER A 452 13.04 -13.68 1.37
C SER A 452 11.55 -13.58 1.12
N HIS A 453 11.00 -12.35 1.00
CA HIS A 453 9.56 -12.15 0.83
C HIS A 453 9.12 -12.48 -0.59
N PRO A 454 8.27 -13.50 -0.80
CA PRO A 454 7.78 -13.83 -2.13
C PRO A 454 6.82 -12.77 -2.71
N SER A 455 6.26 -11.91 -1.89
CA SER A 455 5.43 -10.78 -2.31
C SER A 455 6.23 -9.71 -3.07
N MET A 456 7.54 -9.59 -2.87
CA MET A 456 8.36 -8.59 -3.56
C MET A 456 8.40 -8.84 -5.07
N VAL A 457 7.89 -7.89 -5.88
CA VAL A 457 7.86 -8.01 -7.35
C VAL A 457 8.99 -7.25 -8.03
N MET A 458 9.41 -6.12 -7.48
CA MET A 458 10.52 -5.32 -8.00
C MET A 458 11.10 -4.41 -6.93
N TRP A 459 12.31 -3.89 -7.23
CA TRP A 459 12.93 -2.80 -6.50
C TRP A 459 13.22 -1.63 -7.43
N LEU A 460 12.93 -0.40 -6.96
CA LEU A 460 13.19 0.85 -7.67
C LEU A 460 14.35 1.59 -7.02
N ASN A 461 15.43 1.83 -7.77
CA ASN A 461 16.62 2.53 -7.30
C ASN A 461 16.45 4.06 -7.19
N GLY A 462 15.38 4.59 -7.73
CA GLY A 462 14.90 5.97 -7.60
C GLY A 462 13.40 6.04 -7.81
N SER A 463 12.81 7.20 -7.56
CA SER A 463 11.39 7.46 -7.83
C SER A 463 11.22 8.41 -9.02
N ASP A 464 11.19 9.74 -8.81
CA ASP A 464 11.01 10.76 -9.86
C ASP A 464 12.19 10.85 -10.82
N ASN A 465 13.37 10.46 -10.34
CA ASN A 465 14.59 10.47 -11.12
C ASN A 465 15.35 9.17 -10.93
N PRO A 466 15.99 8.66 -12.00
CA PRO A 466 16.97 7.60 -11.85
C PRO A 466 18.25 8.14 -11.20
N PRO A 467 18.95 7.34 -10.40
CA PRO A 467 20.23 7.72 -9.85
C PRO A 467 21.28 7.94 -10.96
N PRO A 468 22.29 8.79 -10.73
CA PRO A 468 23.42 8.93 -11.65
C PRO A 468 24.19 7.60 -11.79
N PRO A 469 24.97 7.41 -12.87
CA PRO A 469 25.56 6.11 -13.21
C PRO A 469 26.42 5.48 -12.10
N ASP A 470 27.15 6.26 -11.32
CA ASP A 470 27.98 5.79 -10.21
C ASP A 470 27.13 5.27 -9.03
N VAL A 471 26.03 5.94 -8.71
CA VAL A 471 25.08 5.52 -7.67
C VAL A 471 24.25 4.33 -8.14
N GLU A 472 23.79 4.35 -9.40
CA GLU A 472 23.03 3.23 -9.98
C GLU A 472 23.89 1.95 -9.96
N GLN A 473 25.16 2.02 -10.40
CA GLN A 473 26.05 0.87 -10.40
C GLN A 473 26.32 0.38 -8.97
N MET A 474 26.54 1.30 -8.02
CA MET A 474 26.70 0.98 -6.61
C MET A 474 25.52 0.18 -6.04
N TYR A 475 24.29 0.55 -6.37
CA TYR A 475 23.10 -0.16 -5.94
C TYR A 475 22.99 -1.54 -6.59
N LEU A 476 23.21 -1.65 -7.90
CA LEU A 476 23.19 -2.91 -8.65
C LEU A 476 24.24 -3.92 -8.14
N ASP A 477 25.43 -3.43 -7.76
CA ASP A 477 26.47 -4.29 -7.19
C ASP A 477 26.06 -4.88 -5.84
N ILE A 478 25.39 -4.09 -4.99
CA ILE A 478 24.87 -4.53 -3.69
C ILE A 478 23.75 -5.55 -3.87
N GLU A 479 22.79 -5.29 -4.74
CA GLU A 479 21.67 -6.16 -5.05
C GLU A 479 22.16 -7.52 -5.57
N LYS A 480 23.12 -7.51 -6.48
CA LYS A 480 23.78 -8.71 -7.00
C LYS A 480 24.56 -9.47 -5.92
N GLN A 481 25.35 -8.75 -5.11
CA GLN A 481 26.15 -9.35 -4.03
C GLN A 481 25.27 -10.05 -3.01
N LEU A 482 24.10 -9.45 -2.69
CA LEU A 482 23.16 -9.97 -1.71
C LEU A 482 22.10 -10.92 -2.29
N LEU A 483 22.26 -11.32 -3.56
CA LEU A 483 21.36 -12.24 -4.26
C LEU A 483 19.90 -11.76 -4.24
N TRP A 484 19.66 -10.49 -4.59
CA TRP A 484 18.30 -9.98 -4.76
C TRP A 484 17.59 -10.74 -5.89
N PRO A 485 16.43 -11.40 -5.63
CA PRO A 485 15.86 -12.35 -6.57
C PRO A 485 14.88 -11.74 -7.58
N ASN A 486 14.62 -10.44 -7.52
CA ASN A 486 13.55 -9.81 -8.29
C ASN A 486 14.09 -8.79 -9.28
N PRO A 487 13.30 -8.39 -10.29
CA PRO A 487 13.64 -7.29 -11.16
C PRO A 487 14.01 -6.01 -10.41
N VAL A 488 15.05 -5.34 -10.90
CA VAL A 488 15.48 -4.00 -10.47
C VAL A 488 15.19 -3.02 -11.60
N VAL A 489 14.65 -1.88 -11.26
CA VAL A 489 14.32 -0.80 -12.20
C VAL A 489 14.99 0.48 -11.72
N SER A 490 15.59 1.25 -12.64
CA SER A 490 16.37 2.44 -12.30
C SER A 490 15.56 3.51 -11.56
N SER A 491 14.30 3.70 -11.94
CA SER A 491 13.37 4.62 -11.27
C SER A 491 11.91 4.30 -11.63
N ALA A 492 10.98 4.98 -10.97
CA ALA A 492 9.57 4.89 -11.30
C ALA A 492 9.19 5.69 -12.57
N THR A 493 10.13 6.40 -13.21
CA THR A 493 9.90 7.22 -14.39
C THR A 493 10.43 6.58 -15.68
N GLY A 494 9.99 7.10 -16.82
CA GLY A 494 10.47 6.71 -18.15
C GLY A 494 11.83 7.25 -18.54
N LYS A 495 12.57 7.93 -17.63
CA LYS A 495 13.88 8.50 -17.91
C LYS A 495 14.91 7.38 -18.07
N PRO A 496 15.56 7.23 -19.24
CA PRO A 496 16.56 6.17 -19.42
C PRO A 496 17.87 6.50 -18.71
N THR A 497 18.63 5.47 -18.36
CA THR A 497 19.99 5.61 -17.81
C THR A 497 21.03 5.07 -18.80
N THR A 498 22.31 5.39 -18.56
CA THR A 498 23.40 4.83 -19.33
C THR A 498 23.83 3.46 -18.84
N VAL A 499 23.38 3.03 -17.68
CA VAL A 499 23.73 1.74 -17.05
C VAL A 499 22.70 0.66 -17.41
N THR A 500 21.42 0.88 -17.10
CA THR A 500 20.36 -0.09 -17.33
C THR A 500 19.45 0.22 -18.52
N GLY A 501 19.61 1.39 -19.14
CA GLY A 501 18.85 1.78 -20.33
C GLY A 501 17.41 2.23 -20.00
N ASN A 502 16.45 1.77 -20.80
CA ASN A 502 15.04 2.12 -20.63
C ASN A 502 14.40 1.36 -19.46
N SER A 503 13.81 2.09 -18.52
CA SER A 503 13.10 1.51 -17.37
C SER A 503 11.86 0.68 -17.77
N GLY A 504 11.22 1.01 -18.91
CA GLY A 504 9.96 0.42 -19.35
C GLY A 504 8.74 0.83 -18.53
N VAL A 505 8.89 1.77 -17.61
CA VAL A 505 7.78 2.34 -16.83
C VAL A 505 7.59 3.82 -17.15
N LYS A 506 6.48 4.42 -16.77
CA LYS A 506 6.21 5.86 -16.88
C LYS A 506 5.56 6.37 -15.59
N MET A 507 5.82 7.63 -15.29
CA MET A 507 5.14 8.39 -14.24
C MET A 507 4.57 9.64 -14.92
N SER A 508 3.41 9.51 -15.51
CA SER A 508 2.84 10.54 -16.38
C SER A 508 1.55 11.16 -15.86
N GLY A 509 1.16 10.85 -14.61
CA GLY A 509 -0.15 11.25 -14.09
C GLY A 509 -1.30 10.72 -14.96
N PRO A 510 -2.44 11.44 -15.09
CA PRO A 510 -2.77 12.68 -14.37
C PRO A 510 -2.94 12.48 -12.85
N TYR A 511 -3.02 13.59 -12.11
CA TYR A 511 -3.25 13.62 -10.66
C TYR A 511 -4.44 14.52 -10.29
N GLU A 512 -5.07 15.16 -11.27
CA GLU A 512 -6.25 15.99 -11.13
C GLU A 512 -7.41 15.40 -11.92
N TYR A 513 -8.64 15.93 -11.75
CA TYR A 513 -9.81 15.43 -12.47
C TYR A 513 -9.50 15.24 -13.95
N ILE A 514 -9.85 14.09 -14.45
CA ILE A 514 -9.73 13.72 -15.85
C ILE A 514 -11.01 13.03 -16.34
N ALA A 515 -11.46 13.37 -17.54
CA ALA A 515 -12.61 12.73 -18.15
C ALA A 515 -12.37 11.23 -18.41
N PRO A 516 -13.40 10.35 -18.22
CA PRO A 516 -13.27 8.91 -18.40
C PRO A 516 -12.64 8.48 -19.73
N GLY A 517 -12.95 9.15 -20.84
CA GLY A 517 -12.42 8.84 -22.17
C GLY A 517 -10.92 9.12 -22.34
N TYR A 518 -10.26 9.80 -21.39
CA TYR A 518 -8.81 10.02 -21.42
C TYR A 518 -8.03 8.71 -21.45
N TRP A 519 -8.46 7.73 -20.70
CA TRP A 519 -7.72 6.48 -20.52
C TRP A 519 -7.63 5.63 -21.78
N GLU A 520 -8.52 5.86 -22.74
CA GLU A 520 -8.59 5.15 -24.00
C GLU A 520 -7.95 5.92 -25.18
N GLN A 521 -7.38 7.10 -24.90
CA GLN A 521 -6.71 7.96 -25.88
C GLN A 521 -5.23 8.10 -25.57
N ASP A 522 -4.38 8.02 -26.60
CA ASP A 522 -2.98 8.42 -26.48
C ASP A 522 -2.85 9.93 -26.66
N THR A 523 -1.88 10.53 -25.99
CA THR A 523 -1.55 11.95 -26.17
C THR A 523 -1.21 12.24 -27.62
N PRO A 524 -1.89 13.17 -28.30
CA PRO A 524 -1.62 13.50 -29.71
C PRO A 524 -0.16 13.92 -29.95
N ALA A 525 0.35 13.62 -31.12
CA ALA A 525 1.70 14.00 -31.51
C ALA A 525 1.89 15.52 -31.44
N GLY A 526 3.04 15.96 -30.93
CA GLY A 526 3.37 17.38 -30.81
C GLY A 526 2.88 18.06 -29.52
N GLN A 527 2.11 17.40 -28.67
CA GLN A 527 1.66 18.00 -27.40
C GLN A 527 2.80 18.07 -26.36
N PRO A 528 2.77 19.06 -25.43
CA PRO A 528 3.89 19.33 -24.52
C PRO A 528 4.28 18.15 -23.63
N ASN A 529 3.31 17.43 -23.09
CA ASN A 529 3.56 16.32 -22.17
C ASN A 529 4.05 15.03 -22.85
N ARG A 530 3.96 14.92 -24.20
CA ARG A 530 4.49 13.74 -24.92
C ARG A 530 6.00 13.57 -24.77
N LYS A 531 6.73 14.62 -24.44
CA LYS A 531 8.18 14.57 -24.19
C LYS A 531 8.55 13.88 -22.87
N LEU A 532 7.60 13.72 -21.96
CA LEU A 532 7.80 13.12 -20.64
C LEU A 532 7.64 11.59 -20.64
N CYS A 533 7.44 10.98 -21.80
CA CYS A 533 6.96 9.63 -21.92
C CYS A 533 7.89 8.73 -22.72
N ASN A 534 7.78 7.44 -22.44
CA ASN A 534 8.44 6.38 -23.18
C ASN A 534 7.92 6.26 -24.63
N PRO A 535 8.64 5.55 -25.51
CA PRO A 535 8.22 5.35 -26.91
C PRO A 535 6.81 4.79 -27.08
N GLY A 536 6.24 4.13 -26.07
CA GLY A 536 4.92 3.48 -26.10
C GLY A 536 3.69 4.38 -25.91
N GLY A 537 3.85 5.71 -25.78
CA GLY A 537 2.72 6.63 -25.59
C GLY A 537 2.72 7.32 -24.24
N CYS A 538 1.98 8.42 -24.14
CA CYS A 538 2.00 9.34 -23.01
C CYS A 538 0.71 9.41 -22.22
N GLY A 539 -0.40 9.56 -22.89
CA GLY A 539 -1.71 9.58 -22.26
C GLY A 539 -2.28 8.19 -22.17
N GLY A 540 -3.42 8.08 -21.53
CA GLY A 540 -4.21 6.87 -21.54
C GLY A 540 -3.59 5.64 -20.87
N ALA A 541 -4.26 4.52 -21.08
CA ALA A 541 -3.94 3.25 -20.47
C ALA A 541 -2.99 2.41 -21.35
N TYR A 542 -1.74 2.85 -21.50
CA TYR A 542 -0.68 2.18 -22.24
C TYR A 542 0.59 2.04 -21.40
N GLY A 543 1.37 0.98 -21.61
CA GLY A 543 2.59 0.69 -20.87
C GLY A 543 2.34 0.45 -19.37
N PHE A 544 3.36 0.71 -18.55
CA PHE A 544 3.29 0.61 -17.09
C PHE A 544 3.32 1.99 -16.47
N ASN A 545 2.19 2.44 -15.92
CA ASN A 545 2.13 3.72 -15.21
C ASN A 545 2.28 3.49 -13.69
N THR A 546 3.36 3.99 -13.13
CA THR A 546 3.71 3.83 -11.72
C THR A 546 2.95 4.76 -10.78
N GLU A 547 2.37 5.83 -11.35
CA GLU A 547 1.54 6.79 -10.63
C GLU A 547 0.54 7.44 -11.59
N THR A 548 -0.74 7.29 -11.28
CA THR A 548 -1.81 7.93 -12.06
C THR A 548 -3.11 7.94 -11.26
N SER A 549 -3.95 8.92 -11.47
CA SER A 549 -5.22 9.08 -10.75
C SER A 549 -6.26 9.76 -11.62
N MET A 550 -7.54 9.55 -11.28
CA MET A 550 -8.62 10.35 -11.85
C MET A 550 -8.80 11.70 -11.12
N GLY A 551 -7.94 12.03 -10.16
CA GLY A 551 -7.96 13.26 -9.39
C GLY A 551 -8.39 13.10 -7.93
N PRO A 552 -8.84 14.20 -7.30
CA PRO A 552 -9.31 14.21 -5.92
C PRO A 552 -10.36 13.14 -5.62
N ALA A 553 -10.31 12.60 -4.40
CA ALA A 553 -11.23 11.61 -3.89
C ALA A 553 -11.88 12.18 -2.62
N VAL A 554 -12.86 13.07 -2.78
CA VAL A 554 -13.58 13.67 -1.66
C VAL A 554 -14.33 12.57 -0.90
N PRO A 555 -14.07 12.39 0.40
CA PRO A 555 -14.66 11.28 1.15
C PRO A 555 -16.17 11.49 1.44
N PRO A 556 -16.89 10.47 1.90
CA PRO A 556 -18.25 10.61 2.40
C PRO A 556 -18.38 11.65 3.51
N VAL A 557 -19.57 12.25 3.62
CA VAL A 557 -19.82 13.40 4.51
C VAL A 557 -19.45 13.16 5.98
N GLU A 558 -19.58 11.93 6.46
CA GLU A 558 -19.18 11.55 7.81
C GLU A 558 -17.68 11.74 8.05
N SER A 559 -16.86 11.41 7.08
CA SER A 559 -15.41 11.62 7.14
C SER A 559 -15.03 13.08 7.00
N ILE A 560 -15.73 13.84 6.15
CA ILE A 560 -15.56 15.29 6.05
C ILE A 560 -15.83 15.94 7.42
N ARG A 561 -16.94 15.57 8.09
CA ARG A 561 -17.26 16.07 9.43
C ARG A 561 -16.21 15.75 10.48
N ALA A 562 -15.65 14.54 10.42
CA ALA A 562 -14.58 14.11 11.32
C ALA A 562 -13.28 14.86 11.08
N MET A 563 -13.02 15.25 9.85
CA MET A 563 -11.78 15.90 9.42
C MET A 563 -11.78 17.42 9.61
N VAL A 564 -12.78 18.13 9.08
CA VAL A 564 -12.75 19.61 9.03
C VAL A 564 -13.51 20.26 10.20
N GLY A 565 -14.38 19.53 10.90
CA GLY A 565 -15.22 20.07 11.97
C GLY A 565 -16.46 20.80 11.48
N ARG A 566 -17.42 21.02 12.39
CA ARG A 566 -18.78 21.50 12.04
C ARG A 566 -18.82 22.90 11.42
N ASN A 567 -17.91 23.78 11.81
CA ASN A 567 -17.90 25.20 11.38
C ASN A 567 -17.31 25.36 9.96
N HIS A 568 -16.67 24.33 9.41
CA HIS A 568 -15.98 24.33 8.13
C HIS A 568 -16.59 23.35 7.13
N LEU A 569 -17.84 22.87 7.38
CA LEU A 569 -18.46 21.86 6.52
C LEU A 569 -18.82 22.41 5.14
N TRP A 570 -19.31 23.66 5.07
CA TRP A 570 -19.74 24.25 3.81
C TRP A 570 -19.83 25.79 3.94
N PRO A 571 -19.48 26.58 2.92
CA PRO A 571 -18.87 26.14 1.64
C PRO A 571 -17.42 25.67 1.83
N ILE A 572 -16.80 25.14 0.75
CA ILE A 572 -15.37 24.80 0.72
C ILE A 572 -14.55 26.04 1.10
N ASP A 573 -13.68 25.90 2.08
CA ASP A 573 -12.83 26.96 2.63
C ASP A 573 -11.35 26.55 2.72
N GLU A 574 -10.55 27.33 3.41
CA GLU A 574 -9.12 27.06 3.61
C GLU A 574 -8.83 25.77 4.40
N VAL A 575 -9.75 25.31 5.27
CA VAL A 575 -9.57 24.04 6.01
C VAL A 575 -9.67 22.86 5.04
N TRP A 576 -10.61 22.89 4.11
CA TRP A 576 -10.71 21.91 3.03
C TRP A 576 -9.43 21.89 2.20
N ASN A 577 -8.95 23.06 1.79
CA ASN A 577 -7.73 23.19 0.99
C ASN A 577 -6.50 22.70 1.75
N TYR A 578 -6.44 22.91 3.07
CA TYR A 578 -5.36 22.35 3.91
C TYR A 578 -5.36 20.81 3.91
N HIS A 579 -6.54 20.19 3.85
CA HIS A 579 -6.70 18.75 3.71
C HIS A 579 -6.69 18.25 2.25
N ALA A 580 -6.49 19.11 1.27
CA ALA A 580 -6.24 18.69 -0.11
C ALA A 580 -4.78 18.22 -0.25
N GLY A 581 -3.86 19.09 -0.58
CA GLY A 581 -2.45 18.75 -0.74
C GLY A 581 -1.57 19.99 -0.78
N GLY A 582 -0.35 19.84 -1.27
CA GLY A 582 0.60 20.94 -1.48
C GLY A 582 0.88 21.19 -2.95
N GLY A 583 1.53 22.32 -3.26
CA GLY A 583 1.93 22.69 -4.60
C GLY A 583 0.74 22.86 -5.55
N GLU A 584 0.72 22.12 -6.62
CA GLU A 584 -0.36 22.08 -7.61
C GLU A 584 -1.67 21.52 -7.03
N PHE A 585 -1.60 20.68 -6.01
CA PHE A 585 -2.73 19.95 -5.40
C PHE A 585 -3.33 20.67 -4.18
N LYS A 586 -3.01 21.96 -3.99
CA LYS A 586 -3.40 22.78 -2.83
C LYS A 586 -4.89 23.12 -2.75
N THR A 587 -5.69 22.76 -3.74
CA THR A 587 -7.15 22.94 -3.76
C THR A 587 -7.81 21.78 -4.49
N ILE A 588 -9.12 21.61 -4.28
CA ILE A 588 -9.96 20.69 -5.07
C ILE A 588 -10.78 21.44 -6.13
N GLN A 589 -10.29 22.59 -6.60
CA GLN A 589 -11.06 23.47 -7.48
C GLN A 589 -11.39 22.82 -8.82
N VAL A 590 -10.40 22.23 -9.50
CA VAL A 590 -10.59 21.60 -10.82
C VAL A 590 -11.62 20.48 -10.73
N PHE A 591 -11.51 19.63 -9.68
CA PHE A 591 -12.48 18.58 -9.40
C PHE A 591 -13.89 19.14 -9.15
N SER A 592 -14.00 20.20 -8.37
CA SER A 592 -15.29 20.84 -8.03
C SER A 592 -15.93 21.52 -9.23
N GLU A 593 -15.14 22.13 -10.10
CA GLU A 593 -15.62 22.72 -11.35
C GLU A 593 -16.14 21.65 -12.32
N ALA A 594 -15.40 20.56 -12.47
CA ALA A 594 -15.83 19.41 -13.27
C ALA A 594 -17.14 18.83 -12.73
N LEU A 595 -17.24 18.65 -11.42
CA LEU A 595 -18.43 18.15 -10.74
C LEU A 595 -19.65 19.07 -10.99
N ALA A 596 -19.46 20.39 -10.87
CA ALA A 596 -20.53 21.34 -11.10
C ALA A 596 -20.99 21.39 -12.57
N ASN A 597 -20.08 21.26 -13.53
CA ASN A 597 -20.39 21.21 -14.95
C ASN A 597 -21.09 19.90 -15.34
N ARG A 598 -20.76 18.78 -14.73
CA ARG A 598 -21.32 17.45 -15.05
C ARG A 598 -22.64 17.19 -14.31
N TYR A 599 -22.74 17.51 -13.04
CA TYR A 599 -23.88 17.14 -12.18
C TYR A 599 -24.67 18.34 -11.64
N GLY A 600 -24.31 19.56 -12.03
CA GLY A 600 -24.90 20.80 -11.50
C GLY A 600 -24.25 21.23 -10.18
N LYS A 601 -24.38 22.54 -9.86
CA LYS A 601 -23.83 23.13 -8.62
C LYS A 601 -24.39 22.44 -7.39
N SER A 602 -23.59 22.37 -6.35
CA SER A 602 -23.98 21.84 -5.03
C SER A 602 -24.29 23.00 -4.08
N ASP A 603 -25.29 22.83 -3.24
CA ASP A 603 -25.75 23.82 -2.24
C ASP A 603 -25.47 23.39 -0.80
N SER A 604 -25.01 22.14 -0.60
CA SER A 604 -24.70 21.56 0.70
C SER A 604 -23.55 20.58 0.62
N VAL A 605 -22.93 20.29 1.76
CA VAL A 605 -21.86 19.29 1.86
C VAL A 605 -22.35 17.89 1.50
N GLU A 606 -23.59 17.55 1.84
CA GLU A 606 -24.23 16.29 1.53
C GLU A 606 -24.37 16.09 0.02
N ASP A 607 -24.89 17.09 -0.69
CA ASP A 607 -25.05 17.06 -2.14
C ASP A 607 -23.69 17.00 -2.83
N PHE A 608 -22.73 17.83 -2.40
CA PHE A 608 -21.37 17.83 -2.92
C PHE A 608 -20.67 16.46 -2.74
N SER A 609 -20.75 15.89 -1.54
CA SER A 609 -20.18 14.59 -1.24
C SER A 609 -20.82 13.47 -2.06
N ASN A 610 -22.15 13.46 -2.21
CA ASN A 610 -22.87 12.47 -3.02
C ASN A 610 -22.47 12.52 -4.51
N LYS A 611 -22.40 13.72 -5.08
CA LYS A 611 -21.92 13.94 -6.45
C LYS A 611 -20.45 13.51 -6.62
N SER A 612 -19.63 13.80 -5.61
CA SER A 612 -18.22 13.39 -5.60
C SER A 612 -18.05 11.88 -5.65
N GLN A 613 -18.93 11.10 -4.96
CA GLN A 613 -18.89 9.64 -5.04
C GLN A 613 -19.17 9.12 -6.45
N LEU A 614 -20.13 9.73 -7.17
CA LEU A 614 -20.41 9.40 -8.57
C LEU A 614 -19.19 9.65 -9.46
N GLN A 615 -18.64 10.86 -9.38
CA GLN A 615 -17.48 11.27 -10.20
C GLN A 615 -16.26 10.39 -9.95
N THR A 616 -15.98 10.08 -8.67
CA THR A 616 -14.84 9.24 -8.30
C THR A 616 -15.06 7.77 -8.67
N TYR A 617 -16.28 7.23 -8.49
CA TYR A 617 -16.64 5.87 -8.92
C TYR A 617 -16.38 5.68 -10.42
N GLU A 618 -16.95 6.59 -11.24
CA GLU A 618 -16.83 6.52 -12.69
C GLU A 618 -15.37 6.65 -13.16
N GLY A 619 -14.65 7.65 -12.65
CA GLY A 619 -13.28 7.92 -13.08
C GLY A 619 -12.30 6.80 -12.72
N VAL A 620 -12.39 6.26 -11.50
CA VAL A 620 -11.55 5.12 -11.05
C VAL A 620 -11.88 3.86 -11.84
N ARG A 621 -13.18 3.59 -12.05
CA ARG A 621 -13.63 2.46 -12.87
C ARG A 621 -13.08 2.56 -14.29
N ALA A 622 -13.27 3.69 -14.95
CA ALA A 622 -12.82 3.90 -16.33
C ALA A 622 -11.29 3.72 -16.48
N MET A 623 -10.52 4.22 -15.52
CA MET A 623 -9.07 4.03 -15.49
C MET A 623 -8.71 2.53 -15.51
N TYR A 624 -9.16 1.78 -14.52
CA TYR A 624 -8.78 0.37 -14.42
C TYR A 624 -9.37 -0.49 -15.53
N GLU A 625 -10.57 -0.18 -16.03
CA GLU A 625 -11.19 -0.84 -17.19
C GLU A 625 -10.32 -0.66 -18.44
N ALA A 626 -9.86 0.56 -18.73
CA ALA A 626 -9.02 0.84 -19.89
C ALA A 626 -7.67 0.09 -19.82
N TYR A 627 -7.01 0.07 -18.66
CA TYR A 627 -5.78 -0.73 -18.49
C TYR A 627 -6.03 -2.22 -18.65
N SER A 628 -7.17 -2.74 -18.18
CA SER A 628 -7.52 -4.14 -18.33
C SER A 628 -7.90 -4.48 -19.78
N ARG A 629 -8.60 -3.58 -20.48
CA ARG A 629 -8.94 -3.73 -21.90
C ARG A 629 -7.69 -3.79 -22.79
N ASN A 630 -6.71 -2.97 -22.48
CA ASN A 630 -5.49 -2.82 -23.27
C ASN A 630 -4.35 -3.79 -22.89
N LYS A 631 -4.63 -4.86 -22.11
CA LYS A 631 -3.59 -5.84 -21.76
C LYS A 631 -3.13 -6.62 -23.02
N TYR A 632 -1.86 -6.77 -23.34
CA TYR A 632 -0.64 -6.35 -22.69
C TYR A 632 0.09 -5.23 -23.47
N GLN A 633 -0.66 -4.35 -24.11
CA GLN A 633 -0.12 -3.03 -24.48
C GLN A 633 0.01 -2.17 -23.20
N SER A 634 -0.95 -2.26 -22.30
CA SER A 634 -0.78 -1.84 -20.90
C SER A 634 -0.25 -3.02 -20.09
N THR A 635 0.79 -2.77 -19.30
CA THR A 635 1.46 -3.79 -18.50
C THR A 635 1.32 -3.55 -17.00
N GLY A 636 0.88 -2.34 -16.60
CA GLY A 636 0.60 -2.04 -15.21
C GLY A 636 0.03 -0.66 -14.96
N VAL A 637 -0.72 -0.56 -13.87
CA VAL A 637 -1.27 0.70 -13.34
C VAL A 637 -1.19 0.71 -11.83
N ILE A 638 -0.67 1.82 -11.28
CA ILE A 638 -0.67 2.11 -9.85
C ILE A 638 -1.48 3.39 -9.63
N GLN A 639 -2.67 3.24 -9.05
CA GLN A 639 -3.48 4.36 -8.60
C GLN A 639 -2.71 5.18 -7.57
N TRP A 640 -2.63 6.45 -7.77
CA TRP A 640 -2.05 7.39 -6.83
C TRP A 640 -3.16 8.15 -6.11
N MET A 641 -3.53 7.80 -4.84
CA MET A 641 -2.99 6.78 -3.91
C MET A 641 -4.03 5.68 -3.63
N LEU A 642 -3.61 4.61 -2.91
CA LEU A 642 -4.51 3.60 -2.37
C LEU A 642 -5.18 4.10 -1.09
N ASN A 643 -4.38 4.61 -0.15
CA ASN A 643 -4.78 5.08 1.18
C ASN A 643 -4.22 6.48 1.47
N ASN A 644 -4.45 6.98 2.67
CA ASN A 644 -3.92 8.27 3.12
C ASN A 644 -3.04 8.14 4.37
N ALA A 645 -1.97 8.94 4.45
CA ALA A 645 -1.14 9.09 5.63
C ALA A 645 -1.84 9.88 6.76
N TRP A 646 -2.81 10.71 6.40
CA TRP A 646 -3.63 11.55 7.27
C TRP A 646 -4.99 11.79 6.60
N PRO A 647 -6.01 12.31 7.30
CA PRO A 647 -7.29 12.65 6.68
C PRO A 647 -7.10 13.64 5.53
N SER A 648 -7.51 13.26 4.31
CA SER A 648 -7.26 14.05 3.11
C SER A 648 -8.42 13.99 2.13
N MET A 649 -8.49 14.96 1.21
CA MET A 649 -9.47 15.07 0.12
C MET A 649 -8.96 14.47 -1.20
N ILE A 650 -7.73 13.90 -1.23
CA ILE A 650 -7.11 13.49 -2.49
C ILE A 650 -6.73 12.02 -2.53
N TRP A 651 -6.95 11.45 -3.71
CA TRP A 651 -6.40 10.26 -4.37
C TRP A 651 -6.68 8.90 -3.75
N HIS A 652 -7.29 8.80 -2.56
CA HIS A 652 -7.53 7.52 -1.91
C HIS A 652 -8.65 6.69 -2.57
N LEU A 653 -8.57 5.36 -2.44
CA LEU A 653 -9.67 4.44 -2.76
C LEU A 653 -10.58 4.22 -1.53
N TYR A 654 -10.01 4.22 -0.34
CA TYR A 654 -10.70 4.32 0.95
C TYR A 654 -10.03 5.39 1.81
N ASP A 655 -10.82 6.10 2.59
CA ASP A 655 -10.31 7.24 3.33
C ASP A 655 -9.49 6.86 4.58
N TYR A 656 -8.90 7.85 5.22
CA TYR A 656 -8.11 7.65 6.44
C TYR A 656 -8.88 6.92 7.55
N TYR A 657 -10.20 7.07 7.61
CA TYR A 657 -11.06 6.43 8.61
C TYR A 657 -11.50 5.02 8.22
N LEU A 658 -10.90 4.43 7.17
CA LEU A 658 -11.24 3.11 6.62
C LEU A 658 -12.69 3.04 6.11
N ARG A 659 -13.23 4.14 5.57
CA ARG A 659 -14.53 4.14 4.93
C ARG A 659 -14.36 3.91 3.43
N PRO A 660 -14.89 2.80 2.88
CA PRO A 660 -14.93 2.58 1.44
C PRO A 660 -15.93 3.55 0.81
N ALA A 661 -15.55 4.15 -0.32
CA ALA A 661 -16.28 5.22 -0.99
C ALA A 661 -16.49 4.90 -2.47
N GLY A 662 -16.93 5.87 -3.28
CA GLY A 662 -17.18 5.67 -4.71
C GLY A 662 -15.97 5.08 -5.44
N GLY A 663 -14.77 5.61 -5.20
CA GLY A 663 -13.53 5.11 -5.81
C GLY A 663 -13.20 3.65 -5.49
N TYR A 664 -13.45 3.22 -4.25
CA TYR A 664 -13.30 1.83 -3.84
C TYR A 664 -14.17 0.88 -4.67
N PHE A 665 -15.46 1.20 -4.80
CA PHE A 665 -16.39 0.35 -5.54
C PHE A 665 -16.22 0.49 -7.05
N GLY A 666 -15.75 1.62 -7.56
CA GLY A 666 -15.31 1.79 -8.94
C GLY A 666 -14.14 0.86 -9.27
N ALA A 667 -13.12 0.82 -8.42
CA ALA A 667 -11.99 -0.10 -8.55
C ALA A 667 -12.44 -1.56 -8.47
N LYS A 668 -13.23 -1.91 -7.44
CA LYS A 668 -13.75 -3.27 -7.25
C LYS A 668 -14.54 -3.76 -8.46
N ARG A 669 -15.38 -2.90 -9.03
CA ARG A 669 -16.14 -3.21 -10.25
C ARG A 669 -15.24 -3.51 -11.44
N ALA A 670 -14.26 -2.67 -11.69
CA ALA A 670 -13.31 -2.81 -12.79
C ALA A 670 -12.39 -4.05 -12.67
N MET A 671 -12.25 -4.60 -11.45
CA MET A 671 -11.39 -5.75 -11.16
C MET A 671 -12.10 -7.09 -11.18
N GLU A 672 -13.39 -7.14 -11.52
CA GLU A 672 -14.11 -8.41 -11.66
C GLU A 672 -13.37 -9.35 -12.62
N ALA A 673 -13.32 -10.63 -12.27
CA ALA A 673 -12.52 -11.63 -13.00
C ALA A 673 -13.02 -11.86 -14.44
N LEU A 674 -14.35 -11.74 -14.65
CA LEU A 674 -15.01 -11.69 -15.97
C LEU A 674 -15.77 -10.38 -16.03
N HIS A 675 -15.32 -9.44 -16.85
CA HIS A 675 -15.80 -8.08 -16.80
C HIS A 675 -16.24 -7.55 -18.17
N PRO A 676 -17.55 -7.20 -18.34
CA PRO A 676 -18.00 -6.52 -19.55
C PRO A 676 -17.74 -5.02 -19.45
N ILE A 677 -17.14 -4.43 -20.48
CA ILE A 677 -16.69 -3.03 -20.53
C ILE A 677 -17.34 -2.30 -21.71
N TYR A 678 -17.68 -1.02 -21.48
CA TYR A 678 -18.04 -0.07 -22.53
C TYR A 678 -16.83 0.84 -22.81
N GLY A 679 -16.44 0.92 -24.09
CA GLY A 679 -15.36 1.82 -24.54
C GLY A 679 -15.87 3.24 -24.74
N TYR A 680 -15.27 4.20 -24.06
CA TYR A 680 -15.60 5.63 -24.19
C TYR A 680 -15.10 6.24 -25.49
N ASP A 681 -14.11 5.60 -26.15
CA ASP A 681 -13.46 6.09 -27.39
C ASP A 681 -14.27 5.72 -28.65
N ASP A 682 -14.76 4.49 -28.73
CA ASP A 682 -15.38 3.92 -29.94
C ASP A 682 -16.75 3.28 -29.70
N HIS A 683 -17.32 3.50 -28.51
CA HIS A 683 -18.62 2.97 -28.08
C HIS A 683 -18.75 1.45 -28.24
N SER A 684 -17.64 0.74 -28.19
CA SER A 684 -17.64 -0.73 -28.31
C SER A 684 -17.82 -1.42 -26.98
N ILE A 685 -18.31 -2.64 -27.04
CA ILE A 685 -18.47 -3.54 -25.89
C ILE A 685 -17.35 -4.57 -25.92
N TRP A 686 -16.67 -4.72 -24.78
CA TRP A 686 -15.57 -5.63 -24.61
C TRP A 686 -15.85 -6.61 -23.50
N ILE A 687 -15.19 -7.77 -23.53
CA ILE A 687 -15.06 -8.71 -22.41
C ILE A 687 -13.59 -8.83 -22.04
N VAL A 688 -13.32 -8.66 -20.75
CA VAL A 688 -12.01 -8.93 -20.18
C VAL A 688 -12.12 -10.15 -19.28
N SER A 689 -11.25 -11.14 -19.51
CA SER A 689 -11.02 -12.26 -18.60
C SER A 689 -9.68 -12.05 -17.90
N SER A 690 -9.69 -12.03 -16.58
CA SER A 690 -8.50 -12.06 -15.73
C SER A 690 -8.33 -13.42 -15.05
N GLN A 691 -9.10 -14.41 -15.47
CA GLN A 691 -8.98 -15.81 -15.05
C GLN A 691 -7.90 -16.51 -15.91
N TYR A 692 -7.18 -17.45 -15.31
CA TYR A 692 -6.13 -18.21 -15.98
C TYR A 692 -6.63 -19.56 -16.55
N GLU A 693 -7.97 -19.68 -16.72
CA GLU A 693 -8.67 -20.79 -17.33
C GLU A 693 -9.70 -20.26 -18.33
N ASP A 694 -9.97 -21.02 -19.40
CA ASP A 694 -10.99 -20.66 -20.38
C ASP A 694 -12.38 -20.76 -19.78
N VAL A 695 -13.24 -19.79 -20.06
CA VAL A 695 -14.66 -19.80 -19.69
C VAL A 695 -15.51 -19.87 -20.96
N LYS A 696 -16.35 -20.89 -21.05
CA LYS A 696 -17.15 -21.17 -22.26
C LYS A 696 -18.64 -20.97 -22.04
N GLY A 697 -19.36 -20.71 -23.14
CA GLY A 697 -20.81 -20.64 -23.17
C GLY A 697 -21.38 -19.42 -22.42
N LEU A 698 -20.71 -18.30 -22.48
CA LEU A 698 -21.15 -17.05 -21.91
C LEU A 698 -22.22 -16.40 -22.81
N LYS A 699 -23.16 -15.69 -22.17
CA LYS A 699 -24.14 -14.82 -22.84
C LYS A 699 -24.00 -13.41 -22.32
N LEU A 700 -23.76 -12.46 -23.20
CA LEU A 700 -23.73 -11.03 -22.93
C LEU A 700 -25.03 -10.39 -23.39
N SER A 701 -25.75 -9.74 -22.47
CA SER A 701 -26.90 -8.89 -22.76
C SER A 701 -26.46 -7.42 -22.62
N THR A 702 -26.68 -6.65 -23.69
CA THR A 702 -26.41 -5.20 -23.74
C THR A 702 -27.72 -4.46 -23.96
N LYS A 703 -28.08 -3.55 -23.05
CA LYS A 703 -29.30 -2.75 -23.15
C LYS A 703 -29.03 -1.27 -22.94
N ILE A 704 -29.69 -0.43 -23.71
CA ILE A 704 -29.66 1.03 -23.55
C ILE A 704 -31.04 1.52 -23.12
N TYR A 705 -31.07 2.34 -22.08
CA TYR A 705 -32.30 2.94 -21.55
C TYR A 705 -32.16 4.47 -21.52
N ASN A 706 -33.25 5.14 -21.87
CA ASN A 706 -33.43 6.56 -21.58
C ASN A 706 -33.62 6.79 -20.07
N LEU A 707 -33.57 8.05 -19.64
CA LEU A 707 -33.75 8.44 -18.23
C LEU A 707 -35.09 7.95 -17.64
N ASP A 708 -36.13 7.84 -18.44
CA ASP A 708 -37.44 7.34 -18.06
C ASP A 708 -37.58 5.81 -18.09
N MET A 709 -36.45 5.11 -18.32
CA MET A 709 -36.38 3.64 -18.47
C MET A 709 -36.98 3.07 -19.75
N THR A 710 -37.34 3.90 -20.75
CA THR A 710 -37.69 3.41 -22.10
C THR A 710 -36.45 2.71 -22.71
N GLU A 711 -36.60 1.42 -23.04
CA GLU A 711 -35.57 0.64 -23.73
C GLU A 711 -35.41 1.15 -25.17
N LYS A 712 -34.22 1.59 -25.55
CA LYS A 712 -33.87 2.13 -26.85
C LYS A 712 -33.06 1.17 -27.71
N PHE A 713 -32.35 0.25 -27.07
CA PHE A 713 -31.54 -0.76 -27.72
C PHE A 713 -31.45 -2.03 -26.85
N SER A 714 -31.43 -3.19 -27.50
CA SER A 714 -31.22 -4.48 -26.85
C SER A 714 -30.48 -5.41 -27.81
N HIS A 715 -29.40 -6.03 -27.33
CA HIS A 715 -28.60 -6.98 -28.10
C HIS A 715 -28.10 -8.10 -27.19
N GLU A 716 -28.04 -9.33 -27.75
CA GLU A 716 -27.49 -10.49 -27.05
C GLU A 716 -26.41 -11.17 -27.89
N ASP A 717 -25.28 -11.47 -27.27
CA ASP A 717 -24.18 -12.22 -27.87
C ASP A 717 -23.91 -13.51 -27.09
N SER A 718 -23.52 -14.55 -27.80
CA SER A 718 -22.94 -15.77 -27.21
C SER A 718 -21.45 -15.80 -27.51
N LEU A 719 -20.62 -16.01 -26.47
CA LEU A 719 -19.17 -15.94 -26.61
C LEU A 719 -18.46 -16.88 -25.62
N ASP A 720 -17.19 -17.12 -25.88
CA ASP A 720 -16.26 -17.73 -24.95
C ASP A 720 -15.20 -16.69 -24.54
N ALA A 721 -14.71 -16.77 -23.32
CA ALA A 721 -13.62 -15.94 -22.83
C ALA A 721 -12.38 -16.82 -22.59
N PRO A 722 -11.36 -16.75 -23.45
CA PRO A 722 -10.09 -17.44 -23.21
C PRO A 722 -9.42 -16.98 -21.93
N ALA A 723 -8.54 -17.81 -21.38
CA ALA A 723 -7.75 -17.48 -20.22
C ALA A 723 -6.97 -16.18 -20.43
N ASP A 724 -6.97 -15.30 -19.43
CA ASP A 724 -6.21 -14.05 -19.38
C ASP A 724 -6.27 -13.20 -20.65
N SER A 725 -7.48 -13.01 -21.17
CA SER A 725 -7.74 -12.40 -22.49
C SER A 725 -8.56 -11.12 -22.42
N THR A 726 -8.57 -10.40 -23.52
CA THR A 726 -9.49 -9.30 -23.80
C THR A 726 -9.99 -9.42 -25.24
N ALA A 727 -11.28 -9.15 -25.44
CA ALA A 727 -11.90 -9.26 -26.77
C ALA A 727 -12.98 -8.19 -26.96
N LYS A 728 -12.93 -7.50 -28.10
CA LYS A 728 -14.02 -6.67 -28.57
C LYS A 728 -15.16 -7.57 -29.06
N VAL A 729 -16.36 -7.38 -28.53
CA VAL A 729 -17.53 -8.17 -28.91
C VAL A 729 -18.22 -7.51 -30.10
N PHE A 730 -18.64 -6.25 -29.96
CA PHE A 730 -19.23 -5.46 -31.06
C PHE A 730 -19.11 -3.95 -30.76
N ALA A 731 -19.38 -3.12 -31.76
CA ALA A 731 -19.55 -1.68 -31.58
C ALA A 731 -21.05 -1.36 -31.51
N LEU A 732 -21.45 -0.53 -30.54
CA LEU A 732 -22.82 -0.05 -30.43
C LEU A 732 -23.18 0.76 -31.71
N PRO A 733 -24.33 0.53 -32.32
CA PRO A 733 -24.79 1.39 -33.40
C PRO A 733 -25.21 2.77 -32.89
N GLU A 734 -25.35 3.74 -33.76
CA GLU A 734 -26.02 4.98 -33.42
C GLU A 734 -27.46 4.66 -33.02
N VAL A 735 -27.93 5.21 -31.91
CA VAL A 735 -29.25 4.98 -31.33
C VAL A 735 -30.02 6.29 -31.29
N ASP A 736 -31.08 6.35 -32.08
CA ASP A 736 -31.93 7.53 -32.19
C ASP A 736 -32.81 7.76 -30.96
N GLY A 737 -33.00 9.04 -30.64
CA GLY A 737 -33.93 9.47 -29.59
C GLY A 737 -33.49 9.13 -28.18
N LEU A 738 -32.19 9.15 -27.93
CA LEU A 738 -31.60 9.11 -26.57
C LEU A 738 -31.93 10.37 -25.80
N SER A 739 -32.20 10.21 -24.50
CA SER A 739 -32.31 11.35 -23.59
C SER A 739 -30.92 11.94 -23.33
N PRO A 740 -30.80 13.24 -22.93
CA PRO A 740 -29.52 13.89 -22.67
C PRO A 740 -28.58 13.07 -21.75
N THR A 741 -29.15 12.45 -20.73
CA THR A 741 -28.52 11.41 -19.94
C THR A 741 -29.24 10.08 -20.20
N TYR A 742 -28.50 9.02 -20.49
CA TYR A 742 -28.99 7.68 -20.77
C TYR A 742 -28.12 6.62 -20.08
N PHE A 743 -28.56 5.37 -20.05
CA PHE A 743 -27.90 4.29 -19.34
C PHE A 743 -27.55 3.14 -20.25
N VAL A 744 -26.38 2.53 -20.05
CA VAL A 744 -25.96 1.27 -20.67
C VAL A 744 -25.83 0.21 -19.60
N ALA A 745 -26.62 -0.86 -19.71
CA ALA A 745 -26.59 -1.99 -18.79
C ALA A 745 -25.98 -3.21 -19.50
N LEU A 746 -24.89 -3.74 -18.95
CA LEU A 746 -24.20 -4.93 -19.43
C LEU A 746 -24.39 -6.05 -18.42
N ARG A 747 -24.81 -7.24 -18.88
CA ARG A 747 -25.02 -8.43 -18.03
C ARG A 747 -24.42 -9.64 -18.71
N LEU A 748 -23.46 -10.27 -18.05
CA LEU A 748 -22.79 -11.48 -18.51
C LEU A 748 -23.26 -12.65 -17.66
N THR A 749 -23.82 -13.67 -18.32
CA THR A 749 -24.30 -14.89 -17.66
C THR A 749 -23.53 -16.11 -18.17
N ASP A 750 -23.39 -17.13 -17.34
CA ASP A 750 -22.87 -18.43 -17.73
C ASP A 750 -23.92 -19.29 -18.46
N SER A 751 -23.53 -20.47 -18.90
CA SER A 751 -24.39 -21.43 -19.58
C SER A 751 -25.60 -21.90 -18.74
N ALA A 752 -25.57 -21.75 -17.43
CA ALA A 752 -26.67 -22.03 -16.50
C ALA A 752 -27.56 -20.81 -16.26
N GLY A 753 -27.28 -19.67 -16.89
CA GLY A 753 -28.02 -18.42 -16.71
C GLY A 753 -27.67 -17.66 -15.41
N LYS A 754 -26.60 -18.06 -14.71
CA LYS A 754 -26.12 -17.35 -13.52
C LYS A 754 -25.34 -16.11 -13.95
N LEU A 755 -25.63 -14.96 -13.31
CA LEU A 755 -24.86 -13.73 -13.50
C LEU A 755 -23.41 -13.92 -13.01
N VAL A 756 -22.44 -13.71 -13.89
CA VAL A 756 -21.00 -13.87 -13.62
C VAL A 756 -20.20 -12.58 -13.82
N GLY A 757 -20.81 -11.55 -14.41
CA GLY A 757 -20.26 -10.20 -14.54
C GLY A 757 -21.36 -9.21 -14.89
N SER A 758 -21.22 -7.96 -14.49
CA SER A 758 -22.15 -6.91 -14.86
C SER A 758 -21.51 -5.54 -14.79
N ASN A 759 -22.04 -4.61 -15.59
CA ASN A 759 -21.65 -3.22 -15.50
C ASN A 759 -22.82 -2.29 -15.81
N PHE A 760 -22.78 -1.09 -15.28
CA PHE A 760 -23.85 -0.13 -15.49
C PHE A 760 -23.22 1.27 -15.68
N TYR A 761 -23.46 1.85 -16.86
CA TYR A 761 -22.92 3.16 -17.22
C TYR A 761 -24.06 4.18 -17.28
N TRP A 762 -23.77 5.41 -16.87
CA TRP A 762 -24.56 6.60 -17.16
C TRP A 762 -23.74 7.45 -18.13
N LEU A 763 -24.35 7.81 -19.23
CA LEU A 763 -23.69 8.45 -20.35
C LEU A 763 -24.47 9.70 -20.76
N SER A 764 -23.82 10.61 -21.45
CA SER A 764 -24.39 11.86 -21.96
C SER A 764 -24.36 11.88 -23.48
N THR A 765 -25.40 12.43 -24.11
CA THR A 765 -25.39 12.74 -25.53
C THR A 765 -24.50 13.93 -25.85
N LYS A 766 -24.15 14.76 -24.84
CA LYS A 766 -23.15 15.80 -24.96
C LYS A 766 -21.75 15.19 -24.82
N PRO A 767 -20.87 15.31 -25.84
CA PRO A 767 -19.54 14.73 -25.77
C PRO A 767 -18.69 15.41 -24.72
N GLU A 768 -17.85 14.61 -24.03
CA GLU A 768 -16.80 15.11 -23.14
C GLU A 768 -15.48 15.12 -23.90
N THR A 769 -14.83 16.28 -24.00
CA THR A 769 -13.62 16.46 -24.79
C THR A 769 -12.49 17.05 -23.96
N LEU A 770 -11.25 16.73 -24.36
CA LEU A 770 -10.01 17.12 -23.67
C LEU A 770 -9.30 18.24 -24.41
N ASP A 771 -8.80 19.24 -23.68
CA ASP A 771 -7.90 20.25 -24.20
C ASP A 771 -6.44 19.78 -24.08
N TRP A 772 -6.02 18.97 -25.03
CA TRP A 772 -4.66 18.43 -25.06
C TRP A 772 -3.58 19.52 -25.19
N ALA A 773 -3.91 20.67 -25.76
CA ALA A 773 -2.97 21.78 -25.93
C ALA A 773 -2.58 22.41 -24.59
N LYS A 774 -3.46 22.34 -23.60
CA LYS A 774 -3.22 22.85 -22.24
C LYS A 774 -2.79 21.77 -21.26
N SER A 775 -2.45 20.56 -21.73
CA SER A 775 -1.94 19.50 -20.86
C SER A 775 -0.66 19.92 -20.16
N THR A 776 -0.59 19.58 -18.88
CA THR A 776 0.61 19.72 -18.04
C THR A 776 1.11 18.34 -17.61
N TRP A 777 2.14 18.29 -16.78
CA TRP A 777 2.63 17.04 -16.23
C TRP A 777 1.62 16.38 -15.26
N TRP A 778 0.68 17.14 -14.70
CA TRP A 778 -0.23 16.68 -13.65
C TRP A 778 -1.71 16.67 -14.07
N MET A 779 -2.09 17.33 -15.17
CA MET A 779 -3.47 17.33 -15.65
C MET A 779 -3.59 17.53 -17.16
N THR A 780 -4.67 17.06 -17.74
CA THR A 780 -5.16 17.44 -19.07
C THR A 780 -6.57 18.04 -18.90
N PRO A 781 -6.76 19.35 -19.12
CA PRO A 781 -8.05 19.99 -18.89
C PRO A 781 -9.17 19.42 -19.75
N THR A 782 -10.39 19.45 -19.25
CA THR A 782 -11.60 19.13 -20.01
C THR A 782 -12.10 20.41 -20.70
N ASP A 783 -12.30 20.36 -22.02
CA ASP A 783 -12.81 21.46 -22.84
C ASP A 783 -14.34 21.49 -22.85
N SER A 784 -14.98 20.34 -23.04
CA SER A 784 -16.42 20.14 -22.95
C SER A 784 -16.74 19.03 -21.99
N PHE A 785 -17.64 19.27 -21.03
CA PHE A 785 -18.04 18.29 -20.04
C PHE A 785 -19.31 17.55 -20.49
N ALA A 786 -19.40 16.26 -20.18
CA ALA A 786 -20.66 15.53 -20.23
C ALA A 786 -21.72 16.20 -19.34
N ASP A 787 -22.99 16.07 -19.68
CA ASP A 787 -24.09 16.65 -18.92
C ASP A 787 -24.96 15.56 -18.29
N TYR A 788 -24.89 15.45 -16.98
CA TYR A 788 -25.69 14.54 -16.15
C TYR A 788 -26.70 15.27 -15.27
N THR A 789 -26.94 16.56 -15.49
CA THR A 789 -27.87 17.37 -14.70
C THR A 789 -29.31 16.79 -14.72
N ALA A 790 -29.68 16.08 -15.79
CA ALA A 790 -30.97 15.40 -15.90
C ALA A 790 -31.15 14.31 -14.83
N LEU A 791 -30.13 13.76 -14.22
CA LEU A 791 -30.27 12.81 -13.11
C LEU A 791 -31.03 13.39 -11.90
N ALA A 792 -31.02 14.71 -11.72
CA ALA A 792 -31.81 15.38 -10.69
C ALA A 792 -33.33 15.25 -10.90
N GLN A 793 -33.74 14.89 -12.12
CA GLN A 793 -35.16 14.69 -12.48
C GLN A 793 -35.66 13.26 -12.23
N LEU A 794 -34.77 12.33 -11.85
CA LEU A 794 -35.20 10.97 -11.52
C LEU A 794 -36.23 10.99 -10.40
N PRO A 795 -37.40 10.36 -10.60
CA PRO A 795 -38.40 10.28 -9.54
C PRO A 795 -37.88 9.56 -8.31
N LYS A 796 -38.32 9.97 -7.12
CA LYS A 796 -37.97 9.31 -5.89
C LYS A 796 -38.47 7.87 -5.84
N VAL A 797 -37.62 6.98 -5.30
CA VAL A 797 -37.90 5.54 -5.22
C VAL A 797 -37.82 5.08 -3.76
N LYS A 798 -38.86 4.35 -3.35
CA LYS A 798 -38.86 3.65 -2.06
C LYS A 798 -38.47 2.20 -2.26
N LEU A 799 -37.33 1.79 -1.75
CA LEU A 799 -36.82 0.42 -1.84
C LEU A 799 -37.45 -0.49 -0.77
N LYS A 800 -37.63 -1.77 -1.10
CA LYS A 800 -37.90 -2.81 -0.11
C LYS A 800 -36.57 -3.37 0.38
N VAL A 801 -36.32 -3.31 1.67
CA VAL A 801 -35.07 -3.76 2.27
C VAL A 801 -35.36 -4.75 3.38
N ILE A 802 -34.71 -5.89 3.32
CA ILE A 802 -34.73 -6.92 4.37
C ILE A 802 -33.29 -7.25 4.71
N SER A 803 -32.96 -7.26 5.98
CA SER A 803 -31.60 -7.63 6.41
C SER A 803 -31.61 -8.64 7.56
N SER A 804 -30.58 -9.44 7.61
CA SER A 804 -30.31 -10.36 8.71
C SER A 804 -28.81 -10.44 8.95
N THR A 805 -28.42 -10.57 10.22
CA THR A 805 -27.02 -10.68 10.61
C THR A 805 -26.76 -12.00 11.32
N ALA A 806 -25.69 -12.68 10.95
CA ALA A 806 -25.24 -13.91 11.56
C ALA A 806 -23.73 -13.82 11.85
N ARG A 807 -23.31 -14.42 12.97
CA ARG A 807 -21.90 -14.52 13.29
C ARG A 807 -21.24 -15.68 12.55
N LYS A 808 -20.06 -15.47 11.97
CA LYS A 808 -19.24 -16.50 11.32
C LYS A 808 -17.78 -16.35 11.78
N GLY A 809 -17.38 -17.16 12.75
CA GLY A 809 -16.05 -17.02 13.37
C GLY A 809 -15.90 -15.70 14.12
N GLU A 810 -14.87 -14.94 13.77
CA GLU A 810 -14.62 -13.61 14.33
C GLU A 810 -15.42 -12.51 13.63
N ASP A 811 -15.99 -12.78 12.45
CA ASP A 811 -16.80 -11.85 11.68
C ASP A 811 -18.30 -11.98 11.96
N SER A 812 -18.99 -10.87 11.76
CA SER A 812 -20.43 -10.79 11.54
C SER A 812 -20.70 -10.60 10.06
N ILE A 813 -21.63 -11.36 9.52
CA ILE A 813 -22.09 -11.25 8.13
C ILE A 813 -23.53 -10.72 8.13
N THR A 814 -23.72 -9.53 7.62
CA THR A 814 -25.05 -8.95 7.38
C THR A 814 -25.44 -9.19 5.92
N ARG A 815 -26.51 -9.96 5.72
CA ARG A 815 -27.11 -10.20 4.41
C ARG A 815 -28.25 -9.21 4.22
N VAL A 816 -28.23 -8.51 3.09
CA VAL A 816 -29.22 -7.49 2.74
C VAL A 816 -29.88 -7.83 1.41
N THR A 817 -31.19 -7.97 1.42
CA THR A 817 -31.98 -8.04 0.20
C THR A 817 -32.56 -6.65 -0.09
N VAL A 818 -32.23 -6.11 -1.26
CA VAL A 818 -32.74 -4.82 -1.74
C VAL A 818 -33.53 -5.05 -2.99
N GLN A 819 -34.75 -4.53 -3.05
CA GLN A 819 -35.63 -4.62 -4.22
C GLN A 819 -36.16 -3.24 -4.61
N ASN A 820 -36.10 -2.93 -5.89
CA ASN A 820 -36.77 -1.79 -6.51
C ASN A 820 -38.16 -2.19 -7.02
N PRO A 821 -39.27 -1.91 -6.31
CA PRO A 821 -40.60 -2.29 -6.74
C PRO A 821 -41.20 -1.29 -7.72
N SER A 822 -40.52 -0.20 -8.02
CA SER A 822 -41.04 0.89 -8.87
C SER A 822 -40.83 0.62 -10.37
N LYS A 823 -41.32 1.53 -11.19
CA LYS A 823 -41.10 1.54 -12.65
C LYS A 823 -39.91 2.45 -13.04
N THR A 824 -39.24 3.04 -12.06
CA THR A 824 -38.12 4.00 -12.22
C THR A 824 -36.83 3.35 -11.78
N LEU A 825 -35.71 3.79 -12.33
CA LEU A 825 -34.38 3.38 -11.87
C LEU A 825 -34.16 3.84 -10.41
N ALA A 826 -33.73 2.94 -9.56
CA ALA A 826 -33.10 3.32 -8.29
C ALA A 826 -31.61 3.46 -8.53
N PHE A 827 -31.14 4.70 -8.61
CA PHE A 827 -29.82 5.03 -9.08
C PHE A 827 -28.84 5.24 -7.91
N PHE A 828 -27.68 4.64 -8.04
CA PHE A 828 -26.52 4.80 -7.15
C PHE A 828 -26.88 4.56 -5.67
N VAL A 829 -27.48 3.42 -5.40
CA VAL A 829 -27.94 2.99 -4.07
C VAL A 829 -26.75 2.67 -3.19
N HIS A 830 -26.69 3.31 -2.03
CA HIS A 830 -25.61 3.16 -1.05
C HIS A 830 -26.12 2.52 0.23
N LEU A 831 -25.46 1.45 0.66
CA LEU A 831 -25.77 0.66 1.83
C LEU A 831 -24.76 0.92 2.94
N LYS A 832 -25.21 1.07 4.17
CA LYS A 832 -24.37 1.18 5.39
C LYS A 832 -24.86 0.20 6.43
N VAL A 833 -23.93 -0.39 7.20
CA VAL A 833 -24.25 -1.11 8.43
C VAL A 833 -23.97 -0.20 9.60
N GLU A 834 -24.97 0.01 10.44
CA GLU A 834 -24.88 0.90 11.63
C GLU A 834 -25.09 0.09 12.93
N LYS A 835 -24.50 0.56 14.03
CA LYS A 835 -24.72 0.03 15.40
C LYS A 835 -26.05 0.54 15.93
N GLY A 836 -27.07 -0.32 15.95
CA GLY A 836 -28.43 0.09 16.32
C GLY A 836 -29.09 1.05 15.31
N VAL A 837 -30.23 1.58 15.67
CA VAL A 837 -30.98 2.51 14.82
C VAL A 837 -30.37 3.92 14.93
N LYS A 838 -29.92 4.48 13.80
CA LYS A 838 -29.23 5.78 13.72
C LYS A 838 -27.92 5.83 14.53
N GLY A 839 -27.28 4.69 14.71
CA GLY A 839 -25.99 4.58 15.35
C GLY A 839 -24.83 4.94 14.42
N GLU A 840 -23.63 4.72 14.91
CA GLU A 840 -22.42 4.91 14.13
C GLU A 840 -22.27 3.82 13.07
N GLU A 841 -21.75 4.18 11.91
CA GLU A 841 -21.39 3.22 10.87
C GLU A 841 -20.30 2.27 11.39
N ILE A 842 -20.45 0.98 11.11
CA ILE A 842 -19.47 -0.04 11.44
C ILE A 842 -18.35 0.00 10.42
N LEU A 843 -17.12 0.23 10.87
CA LEU A 843 -15.92 0.27 10.05
C LEU A 843 -14.79 -0.49 10.75
N PRO A 844 -13.90 -1.14 10.01
CA PRO A 844 -13.97 -1.38 8.56
C PRO A 844 -15.08 -2.38 8.18
N VAL A 845 -15.62 -2.22 6.98
CA VAL A 845 -16.66 -3.08 6.44
C VAL A 845 -16.34 -3.49 5.01
N VAL A 846 -16.45 -4.76 4.71
CA VAL A 846 -16.30 -5.32 3.35
C VAL A 846 -17.68 -5.64 2.80
N TRP A 847 -18.13 -4.88 1.81
CA TRP A 847 -19.35 -5.11 1.07
C TRP A 847 -19.08 -5.93 -0.19
N GLU A 848 -19.89 -6.93 -0.46
CA GLU A 848 -19.84 -7.66 -1.74
C GLU A 848 -20.01 -6.71 -2.94
N ASP A 849 -20.95 -5.76 -2.85
CA ASP A 849 -21.17 -4.69 -3.81
C ASP A 849 -21.83 -3.49 -3.11
N ASN A 850 -21.64 -2.29 -3.65
CA ASN A 850 -22.28 -1.08 -3.14
C ASN A 850 -22.31 0.00 -4.22
N TYR A 851 -22.99 1.12 -3.96
CA TYR A 851 -23.25 2.16 -4.97
C TYR A 851 -23.85 1.59 -6.26
N ILE A 852 -24.80 0.68 -6.09
CA ILE A 852 -25.45 -0.08 -7.17
C ILE A 852 -26.62 0.67 -7.79
N SER A 853 -26.93 0.33 -9.05
CA SER A 853 -28.18 0.77 -9.71
C SER A 853 -29.11 -0.42 -9.88
N LEU A 854 -30.37 -0.25 -9.51
CA LEU A 854 -31.41 -1.30 -9.62
C LEU A 854 -32.44 -0.90 -10.66
N LEU A 855 -32.54 -1.69 -11.71
CA LEU A 855 -33.56 -1.55 -12.73
C LEU A 855 -34.98 -1.73 -12.14
N PRO A 856 -36.04 -1.26 -12.83
CA PRO A 856 -37.42 -1.52 -12.41
C PRO A 856 -37.71 -3.01 -12.14
N GLY A 857 -38.23 -3.31 -10.94
CA GLY A 857 -38.51 -4.68 -10.50
C GLY A 857 -37.31 -5.50 -10.03
N GLU A 858 -36.07 -5.00 -10.20
CA GLU A 858 -34.86 -5.75 -9.87
C GLU A 858 -34.71 -5.95 -8.35
N LYS A 859 -34.24 -7.14 -8.00
CA LYS A 859 -33.95 -7.57 -6.64
C LYS A 859 -32.50 -8.07 -6.58
N ARG A 860 -31.74 -7.60 -5.60
CA ARG A 860 -30.39 -8.07 -5.34
C ARG A 860 -30.22 -8.47 -3.88
N GLU A 861 -29.40 -9.47 -3.66
CA GLU A 861 -28.91 -9.87 -2.34
C GLU A 861 -27.43 -9.53 -2.26
N ILE A 862 -27.03 -8.83 -1.21
CA ILE A 862 -25.68 -8.31 -1.03
C ILE A 862 -25.26 -8.58 0.41
N THR A 863 -24.01 -8.95 0.61
CA THR A 863 -23.46 -9.21 1.93
C THR A 863 -22.48 -8.14 2.37
N ALA A 864 -22.46 -7.87 3.68
CA ALA A 864 -21.45 -7.05 4.35
C ALA A 864 -20.77 -7.88 5.43
N ALA A 865 -19.44 -7.90 5.44
CA ALA A 865 -18.62 -8.59 6.43
C ALA A 865 -17.81 -7.57 7.25
N TYR A 866 -17.82 -7.73 8.57
CA TYR A 866 -17.08 -6.87 9.52
C TYR A 866 -16.81 -7.65 10.81
N ARG A 867 -15.81 -7.24 11.60
CA ARG A 867 -15.52 -7.93 12.85
C ARG A 867 -16.70 -7.85 13.81
N ALA A 868 -17.03 -8.98 14.45
CA ALA A 868 -18.10 -9.03 15.42
C ALA A 868 -17.84 -8.14 16.66
N SER A 869 -16.57 -7.90 17.00
CA SER A 869 -16.16 -6.97 18.04
C SER A 869 -16.57 -5.52 17.76
N GLU A 870 -16.62 -5.11 16.48
CA GLU A 870 -17.05 -3.76 16.11
C GLU A 870 -18.53 -3.51 16.41
N LEU A 871 -19.36 -4.55 16.32
CA LEU A 871 -20.79 -4.45 16.67
C LEU A 871 -21.02 -4.36 18.19
N GLY A 872 -20.15 -5.01 18.98
CA GLY A 872 -20.31 -5.07 20.43
C GLY A 872 -21.61 -5.79 20.85
N ALA A 873 -22.36 -5.18 21.77
CA ALA A 873 -23.65 -5.68 22.23
C ALA A 873 -24.85 -5.17 21.41
N GLU A 874 -24.61 -4.28 20.45
CA GLU A 874 -25.64 -3.66 19.63
C GLU A 874 -26.14 -4.62 18.53
N LYS A 875 -27.29 -4.31 17.96
CA LYS A 875 -27.80 -4.99 16.77
C LYS A 875 -27.38 -4.22 15.52
N ALA A 876 -26.95 -4.95 14.52
CA ALA A 876 -26.68 -4.35 13.21
C ALA A 876 -27.98 -3.90 12.58
N THR A 877 -28.01 -2.68 12.07
CA THR A 877 -29.07 -2.13 11.24
C THR A 877 -28.52 -1.71 9.89
N VAL A 878 -29.33 -1.78 8.86
CA VAL A 878 -28.92 -1.39 7.51
C VAL A 878 -29.63 -0.09 7.15
N LYS A 879 -28.84 0.93 6.86
CA LYS A 879 -29.30 2.18 6.27
C LYS A 879 -29.09 2.13 4.77
N VAL A 880 -30.13 2.53 4.04
CA VAL A 880 -30.09 2.61 2.59
C VAL A 880 -30.32 4.06 2.17
N THR A 881 -29.47 4.56 1.31
CA THR A 881 -29.55 5.87 0.66
C THR A 881 -29.29 5.70 -0.83
N GLY A 882 -29.36 6.74 -1.60
CA GLY A 882 -29.04 6.73 -3.02
C GLY A 882 -29.40 8.05 -3.66
N TRP A 883 -29.08 8.21 -4.94
CA TRP A 883 -29.33 9.46 -5.65
C TRP A 883 -30.81 9.88 -5.60
N ASN A 884 -31.69 8.96 -5.90
CA ASN A 884 -33.15 9.20 -5.89
C ASN A 884 -33.90 8.26 -4.93
N VAL A 885 -33.22 7.71 -3.92
CA VAL A 885 -33.82 6.84 -2.88
C VAL A 885 -34.35 7.69 -1.72
N GLU A 886 -35.56 7.38 -1.22
CA GLU A 886 -36.22 8.01 -0.06
C GLU A 886 -36.53 7.02 1.07
#